data_de1c2e76d0f871eec0301e4f8c32876e
#
_entry.id   de1c2e76d0f871eec0301e4f8c32876e
#
_cell.length_a   1.000
_cell.length_b   1.000
_cell.length_c   1.000
_cell.angle_alpha   90.00
_cell.angle_beta   90.00
_cell.angle_gamma   90.00
#
_symmetry.space_group_name_H-M   'P 1'
#
loop_
_entity.id
_entity.type
_entity.pdbx_description
1 polymer ?
#
loop_
_entity_poly.entity_id
_entity_poly.type
_entity_poly.pdbx_seq_one_letter_code
_entity_poly.pdbx_strand_id
1 'polypeptide(L)'
;MIFMLAFASIFPQEVLWPTKMNKVFSSNFGENRDDHFHMGVDIKTGGKIGIEVLAVEDGYISRIRSNYTGYGKALYQRTTSGHEVVYGHLESFTPVLEKIWRLQQGKRMSYIVDTQFSPKDFQVKKGDLIGFSGNTGNSFAPHIHFEYRTSKSVPLNPLTRAFNLEDNTKPIAKELALIPITPGALINASPLPQIFPLFRDKKGIYHFADTLSVFGEFGFAIKAVDKREGASNIYQFNRIELIVDNQKEFELEYTKIPFKQGKFAKTIIQYDLKKKNLGEFQKLYKLPEHKKTSIHTSGSTGILGLSPGFHSIEINIYDAQDNKTIVKGIVAGTFPMTLEAKEIYRDRKVVTLALIPKRGGLPIRNAVVYSFTPYGFADQKIELLNIEQVKKDLHITIATSNLKRRVLQIIGINQLGGMVNPFHWTDMTPKLSVVDVRPDLKISNTERGMFFQVSLDNYVPAVAQLRLANDNTFNAFKLEQIQPNVFLSEKLSHHVVKNIKYVDIELSHKDLSRQTRFHYLFTPVIPGSESVAFSNNRNCSVKSLPGSFYQNSVIWIDEVEISAPVKNGFHLSPVYQLQPFDLALKGEVQVGIRYERDLSEHTNLGIYYYEPKKEKWRYATTKNNRKKMILTASLEHMDAITIIQDLDPPSISKFFPGNGGRYNKEDINKIAVYVDDSLSGIEAKETSFDLKLNDTVLYPAYQPIKKKVSYNLDNQLKRGSYTISFKVKDRMENESNRIIYFSVY
;
A
#
# COMPACT_ATOMS: atom_id res chain seq x y z
N MET A 1 -11.06 -65.99 -10.89
CA MET A 1 -12.09 -65.00 -10.54
C MET A 1 -11.38 -63.75 -10.07
N ILE A 2 -11.12 -62.82 -11.01
CA ILE A 2 -10.33 -61.58 -10.79
C ILE A 2 -11.36 -60.51 -10.36
N PHE A 3 -11.29 -60.06 -9.10
CA PHE A 3 -12.06 -58.92 -8.62
C PHE A 3 -11.43 -57.62 -9.19
N MET A 4 -12.09 -57.04 -10.18
CA MET A 4 -11.84 -55.69 -10.61
C MET A 4 -12.43 -54.74 -9.53
N LEU A 5 -11.54 -54.16 -8.70
CA LEU A 5 -11.89 -53.02 -7.86
C LEU A 5 -12.03 -51.79 -8.76
N ALA A 6 -13.27 -51.40 -9.06
CA ALA A 6 -13.56 -50.13 -9.69
C ALA A 6 -13.23 -49.01 -8.69
N PHE A 7 -12.10 -48.35 -8.87
CA PHE A 7 -11.88 -47.03 -8.26
C PHE A 7 -12.85 -46.06 -8.92
N ALA A 8 -13.98 -45.82 -8.26
CA ALA A 8 -14.80 -44.67 -8.57
C ALA A 8 -13.93 -43.43 -8.28
N SER A 9 -13.46 -42.75 -9.32
CA SER A 9 -12.91 -41.41 -9.22
C SER A 9 -14.02 -40.52 -8.67
N ILE A 10 -13.97 -40.21 -7.38
CA ILE A 10 -14.83 -39.19 -6.76
C ILE A 10 -14.33 -37.86 -7.39
N PHE A 11 -14.94 -37.48 -8.51
CA PHE A 11 -14.81 -36.11 -8.99
C PHE A 11 -15.39 -35.22 -7.89
N PRO A 12 -14.67 -34.18 -7.42
CA PRO A 12 -15.25 -33.26 -6.47
C PRO A 12 -16.55 -32.71 -7.07
N GLN A 13 -17.62 -32.73 -6.29
CA GLN A 13 -18.93 -32.25 -6.72
C GLN A 13 -18.76 -30.80 -7.20
N GLU A 14 -19.08 -30.53 -8.47
CA GLU A 14 -18.90 -29.20 -9.07
C GLU A 14 -19.69 -28.15 -8.30
N VAL A 15 -19.02 -27.15 -7.74
CA VAL A 15 -19.62 -26.05 -7.00
C VAL A 15 -20.37 -25.16 -7.99
N LEU A 16 -21.67 -24.90 -7.74
CA LEU A 16 -22.49 -24.06 -8.59
C LEU A 16 -22.06 -22.59 -8.50
N TRP A 17 -22.03 -21.89 -9.64
CA TRP A 17 -21.95 -20.44 -9.62
C TRP A 17 -23.20 -19.84 -8.96
N PRO A 18 -23.06 -18.90 -7.98
CA PRO A 18 -24.16 -18.52 -7.10
C PRO A 18 -25.24 -17.63 -7.71
N THR A 19 -25.22 -17.43 -9.03
CA THR A 19 -26.25 -16.68 -9.78
C THR A 19 -26.49 -17.30 -11.14
N LYS A 20 -27.64 -16.99 -11.76
CA LYS A 20 -27.92 -17.32 -13.15
C LYS A 20 -27.29 -16.37 -14.17
N MET A 21 -26.49 -15.38 -13.69
CA MET A 21 -25.79 -14.43 -14.55
C MET A 21 -24.49 -15.01 -15.12
N ASN A 22 -23.90 -14.30 -16.08
CA ASN A 22 -22.60 -14.64 -16.62
C ASN A 22 -21.54 -14.77 -15.51
N LYS A 23 -20.64 -15.73 -15.63
CA LYS A 23 -19.59 -16.02 -14.66
C LYS A 23 -18.46 -14.97 -14.68
N VAL A 24 -18.78 -13.72 -14.32
CA VAL A 24 -17.86 -12.58 -14.31
C VAL A 24 -17.73 -12.02 -12.90
N PHE A 25 -16.53 -11.64 -12.53
CA PHE A 25 -16.23 -11.03 -11.24
C PHE A 25 -15.43 -9.73 -11.40
N SER A 26 -15.38 -8.90 -10.38
CA SER A 26 -14.67 -7.61 -10.38
C SER A 26 -13.36 -7.63 -9.61
N SER A 27 -13.20 -8.60 -8.71
CA SER A 27 -12.06 -8.73 -7.82
C SER A 27 -11.87 -10.20 -7.45
N ASN A 28 -10.62 -10.65 -7.28
CA ASN A 28 -10.32 -12.03 -6.97
C ASN A 28 -9.62 -12.21 -5.61
N PHE A 29 -9.41 -13.48 -5.24
CA PHE A 29 -8.76 -13.87 -3.98
C PHE A 29 -7.30 -13.44 -3.94
N GLY A 30 -6.86 -12.93 -2.78
CA GLY A 30 -5.47 -12.53 -2.56
C GLY A 30 -5.13 -11.10 -2.98
N GLU A 31 -6.06 -10.35 -3.61
CA GLU A 31 -5.84 -8.92 -3.86
C GLU A 31 -5.47 -8.17 -2.59
N ASN A 32 -4.47 -7.29 -2.71
CA ASN A 32 -4.04 -6.44 -1.61
C ASN A 32 -5.02 -5.28 -1.40
N ARG A 33 -5.59 -5.19 -0.21
CA ARG A 33 -6.56 -4.16 0.22
C ARG A 33 -5.95 -3.21 1.27
N ASP A 34 -4.70 -2.82 1.10
CA ASP A 34 -3.88 -1.99 1.98
C ASP A 34 -3.57 -2.64 3.35
N ASP A 35 -4.54 -3.01 4.14
CA ASP A 35 -4.40 -3.58 5.49
C ASP A 35 -4.71 -5.09 5.57
N HIS A 36 -5.32 -5.65 4.53
CA HIS A 36 -5.69 -7.08 4.46
C HIS A 36 -5.72 -7.59 3.02
N PHE A 37 -5.85 -8.91 2.87
CA PHE A 37 -6.12 -9.53 1.58
C PHE A 37 -7.62 -9.64 1.33
N HIS A 38 -8.02 -9.55 0.08
CA HIS A 38 -9.35 -9.96 -0.34
C HIS A 38 -9.52 -11.46 -0.16
N MET A 39 -10.48 -11.88 0.68
CA MET A 39 -10.65 -13.28 1.12
C MET A 39 -11.64 -14.07 0.28
N GLY A 40 -12.10 -13.51 -0.84
CA GLY A 40 -13.10 -14.12 -1.71
C GLY A 40 -13.01 -13.67 -3.15
N VAL A 41 -14.15 -13.72 -3.83
CA VAL A 41 -14.35 -13.24 -5.19
C VAL A 41 -15.57 -12.32 -5.22
N ASP A 42 -15.47 -11.15 -5.85
CA ASP A 42 -16.58 -10.20 -5.97
C ASP A 42 -17.33 -10.44 -7.29
N ILE A 43 -18.41 -11.20 -7.23
CA ILE A 43 -19.21 -11.64 -8.38
C ILE A 43 -20.09 -10.49 -8.88
N LYS A 44 -19.95 -10.14 -10.15
CA LYS A 44 -20.74 -9.05 -10.78
C LYS A 44 -22.21 -9.38 -10.91
N THR A 45 -23.05 -8.40 -10.61
CA THR A 45 -24.51 -8.46 -10.78
C THR A 45 -25.02 -7.46 -11.84
N GLY A 46 -24.12 -7.04 -12.75
CA GLY A 46 -24.46 -6.04 -13.77
C GLY A 46 -24.82 -4.65 -13.19
N GLY A 47 -24.33 -4.34 -11.99
CA GLY A 47 -24.67 -3.09 -11.29
C GLY A 47 -26.08 -3.06 -10.69
N LYS A 48 -26.78 -4.22 -10.65
CA LYS A 48 -28.15 -4.34 -10.17
C LYS A 48 -28.21 -4.98 -8.78
N ILE A 49 -29.12 -4.50 -7.95
CA ILE A 49 -29.56 -5.15 -6.71
C ILE A 49 -30.73 -6.08 -7.01
N GLY A 50 -31.00 -7.06 -6.14
CA GLY A 50 -32.14 -7.96 -6.26
C GLY A 50 -31.92 -9.13 -7.21
N ILE A 51 -30.70 -9.42 -7.67
CA ILE A 51 -30.38 -10.61 -8.43
C ILE A 51 -30.44 -11.82 -7.48
N GLU A 52 -31.09 -12.91 -7.91
CA GLU A 52 -31.20 -14.17 -7.16
C GLU A 52 -29.81 -14.70 -6.79
N VAL A 53 -29.65 -15.05 -5.50
CA VAL A 53 -28.47 -15.70 -4.97
C VAL A 53 -28.83 -17.15 -4.62
N LEU A 54 -28.07 -18.10 -5.16
CA LEU A 54 -28.35 -19.51 -5.11
C LEU A 54 -27.38 -20.24 -4.19
N ALA A 55 -27.86 -21.26 -3.48
CA ALA A 55 -27.02 -22.20 -2.74
C ALA A 55 -26.08 -22.93 -3.71
N VAL A 56 -24.77 -22.89 -3.46
CA VAL A 56 -23.76 -23.46 -4.39
C VAL A 56 -23.59 -24.96 -4.26
N GLU A 57 -24.00 -25.54 -3.13
CA GLU A 57 -23.97 -26.97 -2.79
C GLU A 57 -25.16 -27.31 -1.88
N ASP A 58 -25.43 -28.59 -1.69
CA ASP A 58 -26.34 -29.11 -0.65
C ASP A 58 -25.80 -28.76 0.74
N GLY A 59 -26.68 -28.49 1.69
CA GLY A 59 -26.29 -28.18 3.07
C GLY A 59 -27.38 -27.45 3.85
N TYR A 60 -27.00 -26.52 4.71
CA TYR A 60 -27.94 -25.72 5.48
C TYR A 60 -27.42 -24.29 5.70
N ILE A 61 -28.34 -23.35 5.91
CA ILE A 61 -27.99 -21.99 6.30
C ILE A 61 -27.65 -22.01 7.79
N SER A 62 -26.40 -21.76 8.12
CA SER A 62 -25.89 -21.82 9.49
C SER A 62 -25.95 -20.49 10.24
N ARG A 63 -26.00 -19.35 9.50
CA ARG A 63 -25.96 -18.01 10.11
C ARG A 63 -26.45 -16.96 9.15
N ILE A 64 -27.17 -15.95 9.66
CA ILE A 64 -27.42 -14.67 8.99
C ILE A 64 -26.86 -13.54 9.83
N ARG A 65 -26.33 -12.52 9.17
CA ARG A 65 -25.72 -11.37 9.82
C ARG A 65 -26.03 -10.07 9.07
N SER A 66 -26.19 -8.98 9.81
CA SER A 66 -26.15 -7.62 9.26
C SER A 66 -25.21 -6.72 10.07
N ASN A 67 -24.51 -5.82 9.36
CA ASN A 67 -23.65 -4.81 9.95
C ASN A 67 -23.62 -3.58 9.01
N TYR A 68 -23.29 -2.41 9.52
CA TYR A 68 -23.11 -1.21 8.71
C TYR A 68 -21.85 -1.27 7.83
N THR A 69 -20.84 -2.02 8.27
CA THR A 69 -19.53 -2.16 7.60
C THR A 69 -19.24 -3.62 7.24
N GLY A 70 -18.06 -3.87 6.63
CA GLY A 70 -17.64 -5.20 6.22
C GLY A 70 -18.62 -5.81 5.21
N TYR A 71 -19.07 -7.03 5.42
CA TYR A 71 -19.99 -7.75 4.52
C TYR A 71 -21.42 -7.17 4.44
N GLY A 72 -21.79 -6.19 5.28
CA GLY A 72 -23.18 -5.71 5.36
C GLY A 72 -24.14 -6.80 5.80
N LYS A 73 -25.18 -7.08 4.99
CA LYS A 73 -26.00 -8.29 5.13
C LYS A 73 -25.27 -9.47 4.54
N ALA A 74 -25.07 -10.53 5.33
CA ALA A 74 -24.37 -11.72 4.91
C ALA A 74 -25.10 -13.00 5.36
N LEU A 75 -25.01 -14.02 4.52
CA LEU A 75 -25.54 -15.35 4.75
C LEU A 75 -24.39 -16.36 4.74
N TYR A 76 -24.43 -17.31 5.66
CA TYR A 76 -23.44 -18.38 5.79
C TYR A 76 -24.11 -19.72 5.55
N GLN A 77 -23.57 -20.51 4.64
CA GLN A 77 -24.01 -21.88 4.35
C GLN A 77 -22.93 -22.84 4.82
N ARG A 78 -23.33 -23.91 5.51
CA ARG A 78 -22.52 -25.11 5.74
C ARG A 78 -22.90 -26.16 4.71
N THR A 79 -21.93 -26.60 3.93
CA THR A 79 -22.13 -27.57 2.84
C THR A 79 -21.98 -29.02 3.35
N THR A 80 -22.58 -29.97 2.64
CA THR A 80 -22.39 -31.39 2.91
C THR A 80 -20.97 -31.87 2.62
N SER A 81 -20.22 -31.17 1.75
CA SER A 81 -18.81 -31.44 1.50
C SER A 81 -17.88 -30.95 2.64
N GLY A 82 -18.44 -30.32 3.68
CA GLY A 82 -17.71 -29.86 4.87
C GLY A 82 -17.10 -28.46 4.75
N HIS A 83 -17.51 -27.66 3.79
CA HIS A 83 -17.07 -26.28 3.64
C HIS A 83 -18.05 -25.28 4.28
N GLU A 84 -17.55 -24.07 4.52
CA GLU A 84 -18.36 -22.89 4.83
C GLU A 84 -18.33 -21.94 3.66
N VAL A 85 -19.50 -21.51 3.21
CA VAL A 85 -19.65 -20.52 2.13
C VAL A 85 -20.25 -19.25 2.71
N VAL A 86 -19.71 -18.08 2.32
CA VAL A 86 -20.22 -16.77 2.74
C VAL A 86 -20.67 -15.99 1.52
N TYR A 87 -21.89 -15.45 1.60
CA TYR A 87 -22.48 -14.54 0.59
C TYR A 87 -22.66 -13.19 1.26
N GLY A 88 -21.85 -12.21 0.87
CA GLY A 88 -21.85 -10.85 1.43
C GLY A 88 -22.55 -9.83 0.56
N HIS A 89 -22.76 -8.65 1.11
CA HIS A 89 -23.36 -7.46 0.50
C HIS A 89 -24.80 -7.64 0.02
N LEU A 90 -25.55 -8.58 0.59
CA LEU A 90 -26.91 -8.89 0.20
C LEU A 90 -27.86 -7.70 0.44
N GLU A 91 -28.89 -7.55 -0.38
CA GLU A 91 -30.01 -6.63 -0.16
C GLU A 91 -31.01 -7.24 0.83
N SER A 92 -31.39 -8.50 0.59
CA SER A 92 -32.33 -9.23 1.45
C SER A 92 -32.05 -10.73 1.45
N PHE A 93 -32.53 -11.39 2.48
CA PHE A 93 -32.63 -12.85 2.56
C PHE A 93 -33.94 -13.32 1.89
N THR A 94 -34.19 -14.66 1.89
CA THR A 94 -35.51 -15.20 1.57
C THR A 94 -36.55 -14.68 2.54
N PRO A 95 -37.86 -14.66 2.20
CA PRO A 95 -38.91 -14.10 3.06
C PRO A 95 -38.93 -14.66 4.48
N VAL A 96 -38.65 -15.95 4.65
CA VAL A 96 -38.62 -16.61 5.95
C VAL A 96 -37.45 -16.10 6.81
N LEU A 97 -36.24 -16.05 6.23
CA LEU A 97 -35.04 -15.55 6.92
C LEU A 97 -35.11 -14.04 7.17
N GLU A 98 -35.71 -13.29 6.24
CA GLU A 98 -35.92 -11.84 6.40
C GLU A 98 -36.84 -11.53 7.59
N LYS A 99 -37.93 -12.32 7.76
CA LYS A 99 -38.85 -12.22 8.92
C LYS A 99 -38.10 -12.46 10.23
N ILE A 100 -37.25 -13.48 10.27
CA ILE A 100 -36.43 -13.78 11.48
C ILE A 100 -35.48 -12.62 11.75
N TRP A 101 -34.79 -12.12 10.71
CA TRP A 101 -33.88 -11.01 10.83
C TRP A 101 -34.58 -9.75 11.39
N ARG A 102 -35.78 -9.41 10.88
CA ARG A 102 -36.59 -8.31 11.39
C ARG A 102 -36.98 -8.47 12.85
N LEU A 103 -37.39 -9.66 13.25
CA LEU A 103 -37.69 -9.95 14.66
C LEU A 103 -36.47 -9.73 15.56
N GLN A 104 -35.31 -10.13 15.10
CA GLN A 104 -34.05 -9.88 15.84
C GLN A 104 -33.67 -8.42 15.90
N GLN A 105 -33.90 -7.63 14.84
CA GLN A 105 -33.73 -6.18 14.86
C GLN A 105 -34.62 -5.52 15.94
N GLY A 106 -35.90 -5.87 15.99
CA GLY A 106 -36.83 -5.34 16.99
C GLY A 106 -36.41 -5.71 18.40
N LYS A 107 -36.01 -6.97 18.65
CA LYS A 107 -35.52 -7.40 19.97
C LYS A 107 -34.25 -6.71 20.42
N ARG A 108 -33.34 -6.44 19.50
CA ARG A 108 -32.04 -5.78 19.75
C ARG A 108 -32.11 -4.26 19.70
N MET A 109 -33.19 -3.71 19.19
CA MET A 109 -33.32 -2.28 18.85
C MET A 109 -32.14 -1.78 18.02
N SER A 110 -31.72 -2.56 17.00
CA SER A 110 -30.49 -2.34 16.25
C SER A 110 -30.59 -2.90 14.83
N TYR A 111 -29.92 -2.26 13.87
CA TYR A 111 -29.67 -2.82 12.53
C TYR A 111 -28.70 -4.02 12.59
N ILE A 112 -27.81 -4.05 13.60
CA ILE A 112 -26.80 -5.11 13.74
C ILE A 112 -27.45 -6.36 14.31
N VAL A 113 -27.50 -7.39 13.48
CA VAL A 113 -28.03 -8.72 13.84
C VAL A 113 -26.96 -9.78 13.57
N ASP A 114 -26.89 -10.77 14.44
CA ASP A 114 -26.07 -11.95 14.30
C ASP A 114 -26.83 -13.13 14.89
N THR A 115 -27.32 -14.02 14.01
CA THR A 115 -28.17 -15.15 14.40
C THR A 115 -27.65 -16.45 13.77
N GLN A 116 -27.41 -17.44 14.59
CA GLN A 116 -26.97 -18.77 14.19
C GLN A 116 -28.17 -19.75 14.18
N PHE A 117 -28.07 -20.77 13.33
CA PHE A 117 -29.07 -21.80 13.13
C PHE A 117 -28.46 -23.20 13.31
N SER A 118 -29.26 -24.16 13.73
CA SER A 118 -28.87 -25.56 13.81
C SER A 118 -28.94 -26.25 12.44
N PRO A 119 -28.23 -27.36 12.25
CA PRO A 119 -28.25 -28.09 10.97
C PRO A 119 -29.68 -28.52 10.52
N LYS A 120 -30.67 -28.58 11.43
CA LYS A 120 -32.02 -29.01 11.10
C LYS A 120 -32.97 -27.88 10.71
N ASP A 121 -32.56 -26.59 10.91
CA ASP A 121 -33.50 -25.46 10.80
C ASP A 121 -33.74 -25.03 9.36
N PHE A 122 -32.70 -24.88 8.55
CA PHE A 122 -32.78 -24.33 7.19
C PHE A 122 -31.93 -25.14 6.21
N GLN A 123 -32.43 -26.34 5.87
CA GLN A 123 -31.80 -27.16 4.82
C GLN A 123 -31.99 -26.54 3.46
N VAL A 124 -30.96 -26.59 2.63
CA VAL A 124 -30.95 -26.10 1.25
C VAL A 124 -30.32 -27.13 0.33
N LYS A 125 -30.84 -27.20 -0.89
CA LYS A 125 -30.29 -27.96 -2.01
C LYS A 125 -29.48 -27.05 -2.90
N LYS A 126 -28.49 -27.59 -3.60
CA LYS A 126 -27.77 -26.92 -4.65
C LYS A 126 -28.75 -26.29 -5.66
N GLY A 127 -28.62 -24.97 -5.86
CA GLY A 127 -29.52 -24.20 -6.74
C GLY A 127 -30.74 -23.58 -6.05
N ASP A 128 -31.00 -23.86 -4.78
CA ASP A 128 -32.09 -23.22 -4.06
C ASP A 128 -31.84 -21.72 -3.89
N LEU A 129 -32.89 -20.91 -3.98
CA LEU A 129 -32.86 -19.49 -3.71
C LEU A 129 -32.58 -19.25 -2.22
N ILE A 130 -31.54 -18.50 -1.88
CA ILE A 130 -31.17 -18.20 -0.49
C ILE A 130 -31.19 -16.71 -0.15
N GLY A 131 -31.24 -15.83 -1.12
CA GLY A 131 -31.29 -14.38 -0.92
C GLY A 131 -31.19 -13.61 -2.22
N PHE A 132 -30.98 -12.29 -2.10
CA PHE A 132 -30.89 -11.37 -3.23
C PHE A 132 -29.66 -10.47 -3.08
N SER A 133 -28.96 -10.25 -4.20
CA SER A 133 -27.77 -9.40 -4.27
C SER A 133 -28.08 -7.97 -3.90
N GLY A 134 -27.13 -7.28 -3.30
CA GLY A 134 -27.28 -5.92 -2.85
C GLY A 134 -25.99 -5.08 -2.96
N ASN A 135 -25.92 -4.07 -2.10
CA ASN A 135 -24.79 -3.16 -1.98
C ASN A 135 -24.61 -2.73 -0.50
N THR A 136 -24.92 -3.61 0.46
CA THR A 136 -24.82 -3.29 1.90
C THR A 136 -23.38 -3.42 2.41
N GLY A 137 -23.04 -2.75 3.52
CA GLY A 137 -21.70 -2.77 4.11
C GLY A 137 -20.67 -1.94 3.31
N ASN A 138 -19.43 -2.40 3.29
CA ASN A 138 -18.32 -1.73 2.58
C ASN A 138 -18.30 -2.13 1.10
N SER A 139 -19.24 -1.64 0.31
CA SER A 139 -19.37 -1.97 -1.11
C SER A 139 -19.53 -0.71 -1.98
N PHE A 140 -18.71 -0.58 -3.04
CA PHE A 140 -18.77 0.54 -3.98
C PHE A 140 -19.91 0.43 -4.99
N ALA A 141 -20.20 -0.78 -5.44
CA ALA A 141 -21.21 -1.06 -6.45
C ALA A 141 -21.89 -2.42 -6.16
N PRO A 142 -23.13 -2.67 -6.62
CA PRO A 142 -23.82 -3.93 -6.43
C PRO A 142 -23.02 -5.13 -6.93
N HIS A 143 -22.75 -6.09 -6.06
CA HIS A 143 -22.08 -7.35 -6.34
C HIS A 143 -22.38 -8.35 -5.21
N ILE A 144 -21.96 -9.60 -5.38
CA ILE A 144 -21.95 -10.60 -4.32
C ILE A 144 -20.50 -10.87 -3.93
N HIS A 145 -20.13 -10.55 -2.69
CA HIS A 145 -18.86 -11.02 -2.14
C HIS A 145 -19.01 -12.49 -1.75
N PHE A 146 -18.25 -13.36 -2.41
CA PHE A 146 -18.33 -14.80 -2.24
C PHE A 146 -17.05 -15.36 -1.65
N GLU A 147 -17.15 -16.04 -0.50
CA GLU A 147 -16.02 -16.76 0.07
C GLU A 147 -16.30 -18.25 0.16
N TYR A 148 -15.28 -19.06 -0.15
CA TYR A 148 -15.26 -20.51 0.03
C TYR A 148 -14.22 -20.84 1.10
N ARG A 149 -14.63 -21.48 2.19
CA ARG A 149 -13.81 -21.68 3.36
C ARG A 149 -13.76 -23.16 3.76
N THR A 150 -12.69 -23.56 4.45
CA THR A 150 -12.63 -24.88 5.10
C THR A 150 -13.69 -24.98 6.20
N SER A 151 -13.90 -26.19 6.73
CA SER A 151 -14.77 -26.44 7.90
C SER A 151 -14.37 -25.60 9.14
N LYS A 152 -13.08 -25.20 9.25
CA LYS A 152 -12.54 -24.34 10.29
C LYS A 152 -12.57 -22.86 9.91
N SER A 153 -13.37 -22.48 8.92
CA SER A 153 -13.56 -21.10 8.44
C SER A 153 -12.27 -20.43 7.93
N VAL A 154 -11.31 -21.20 7.38
CA VAL A 154 -10.13 -20.65 6.70
C VAL A 154 -10.47 -20.37 5.24
N PRO A 155 -10.36 -19.12 4.74
CA PRO A 155 -10.61 -18.79 3.34
C PRO A 155 -9.69 -19.54 2.37
N LEU A 156 -10.29 -20.10 1.34
CA LEU A 156 -9.64 -20.76 0.20
C LEU A 156 -9.87 -19.93 -1.06
N ASN A 157 -8.97 -20.02 -2.03
CA ASN A 157 -9.16 -19.36 -3.31
C ASN A 157 -10.31 -20.01 -4.09
N PRO A 158 -11.44 -19.32 -4.30
CA PRO A 158 -12.59 -19.92 -4.98
C PRO A 158 -12.30 -20.29 -6.44
N LEU A 159 -11.38 -19.58 -7.11
CA LEU A 159 -11.03 -19.79 -8.51
C LEU A 159 -10.20 -21.07 -8.74
N THR A 160 -9.57 -21.59 -7.70
CA THR A 160 -8.79 -22.84 -7.77
C THR A 160 -9.41 -24.00 -6.99
N ARG A 161 -10.43 -23.72 -6.11
CA ARG A 161 -11.00 -24.72 -5.19
C ARG A 161 -12.50 -24.93 -5.34
N ALA A 162 -13.23 -23.98 -5.93
CA ALA A 162 -14.68 -24.04 -6.06
C ALA A 162 -15.15 -23.97 -7.53
N PHE A 163 -14.60 -23.04 -8.31
CA PHE A 163 -15.09 -22.78 -9.65
C PHE A 163 -14.08 -23.21 -10.71
N ASN A 164 -14.57 -23.94 -11.71
CA ASN A 164 -13.82 -24.18 -12.95
C ASN A 164 -14.25 -23.12 -13.98
N LEU A 165 -13.42 -22.11 -14.19
CA LEU A 165 -13.68 -21.01 -15.14
C LEU A 165 -12.63 -21.05 -16.25
N GLU A 166 -13.08 -21.02 -17.50
CA GLU A 166 -12.18 -20.93 -18.64
C GLU A 166 -11.51 -19.55 -18.70
N ASP A 167 -10.23 -19.52 -18.96
CA ASP A 167 -9.41 -18.34 -19.21
C ASP A 167 -8.15 -18.74 -19.97
N ASN A 168 -7.84 -17.98 -21.01
CA ASN A 168 -6.63 -18.17 -21.82
C ASN A 168 -5.74 -16.91 -21.82
N THR A 169 -6.07 -15.92 -20.99
CA THR A 169 -5.35 -14.66 -20.92
C THR A 169 -4.19 -14.78 -19.95
N LYS A 170 -2.96 -14.56 -20.43
CA LYS A 170 -1.76 -14.62 -19.58
C LYS A 170 -1.61 -13.35 -18.73
N PRO A 171 -1.08 -13.44 -17.51
CA PRO A 171 -0.70 -12.29 -16.70
C PRO A 171 0.23 -11.32 -17.46
N ILE A 172 0.22 -10.05 -17.05
CA ILE A 172 1.03 -8.98 -17.66
C ILE A 172 2.07 -8.53 -16.66
N ALA A 173 3.36 -8.65 -17.01
CA ALA A 173 4.47 -8.08 -16.26
C ALA A 173 4.74 -6.66 -16.76
N LYS A 174 4.94 -5.69 -15.84
CA LYS A 174 5.10 -4.27 -16.18
C LYS A 174 6.49 -3.75 -15.87
N GLU A 175 6.93 -3.91 -14.63
CA GLU A 175 8.17 -3.37 -14.11
C GLU A 175 8.80 -4.37 -13.12
N LEU A 176 10.12 -4.38 -13.07
CA LEU A 176 10.92 -5.15 -12.13
C LEU A 176 11.66 -4.19 -11.20
N ALA A 177 11.64 -4.44 -9.91
CA ALA A 177 12.43 -3.71 -8.93
C ALA A 177 13.49 -4.62 -8.31
N LEU A 178 14.70 -4.12 -8.16
CA LEU A 178 15.78 -4.74 -7.38
C LEU A 178 15.98 -3.92 -6.10
N ILE A 179 16.01 -4.61 -4.98
CA ILE A 179 16.00 -4.02 -3.64
C ILE A 179 17.28 -4.41 -2.91
N PRO A 180 18.20 -3.50 -2.62
CA PRO A 180 19.34 -3.78 -1.75
C PRO A 180 18.85 -4.14 -0.35
N ILE A 181 19.25 -5.30 0.20
CA ILE A 181 18.77 -5.78 1.52
C ILE A 181 19.75 -5.41 2.63
N THR A 182 21.00 -5.82 2.51
CA THR A 182 22.04 -5.56 3.53
C THR A 182 22.76 -4.22 3.34
N PRO A 183 23.37 -3.66 4.41
CA PRO A 183 24.28 -2.53 4.27
C PRO A 183 25.40 -2.85 3.28
N GLY A 184 25.76 -1.87 2.45
CA GLY A 184 26.78 -2.03 1.42
C GLY A 184 26.33 -2.73 0.14
N ALA A 185 25.11 -3.27 0.08
CA ALA A 185 24.55 -3.83 -1.17
C ALA A 185 24.30 -2.73 -2.20
N LEU A 186 24.61 -3.01 -3.46
CA LEU A 186 24.51 -2.06 -4.58
C LEU A 186 23.79 -2.69 -5.76
N ILE A 187 22.96 -1.89 -6.42
CA ILE A 187 22.31 -2.22 -7.70
C ILE A 187 22.71 -1.13 -8.70
N ASN A 188 23.44 -1.49 -9.77
CA ASN A 188 24.00 -0.55 -10.74
C ASN A 188 24.74 0.60 -10.03
N ALA A 189 25.63 0.25 -9.10
CA ALA A 189 26.40 1.16 -8.24
C ALA A 189 25.55 2.07 -7.33
N SER A 190 24.24 1.86 -7.21
CA SER A 190 23.35 2.59 -6.31
C SER A 190 22.99 1.77 -5.08
N PRO A 191 23.02 2.32 -3.87
CA PRO A 191 22.54 1.64 -2.66
C PRO A 191 21.02 1.72 -2.49
N LEU A 192 20.31 2.43 -3.39
CA LEU A 192 18.85 2.59 -3.37
C LEU A 192 18.16 1.56 -4.26
N PRO A 193 16.88 1.23 -3.96
CA PRO A 193 16.04 0.44 -4.87
C PRO A 193 16.03 1.01 -6.29
N GLN A 194 16.12 0.13 -7.29
CA GLN A 194 16.10 0.49 -8.71
C GLN A 194 14.91 -0.19 -9.38
N ILE A 195 14.19 0.55 -10.21
CA ILE A 195 13.02 0.06 -10.96
C ILE A 195 13.37 0.06 -12.46
N PHE A 196 13.07 -1.04 -13.13
CA PHE A 196 13.35 -1.27 -14.53
C PHE A 196 12.07 -1.61 -15.30
N PRO A 197 11.81 -0.97 -16.45
CA PRO A 197 10.72 -1.36 -17.32
C PRO A 197 10.99 -2.73 -17.94
N LEU A 198 9.91 -3.48 -18.21
CA LEU A 198 9.96 -4.76 -18.88
C LEU A 198 9.45 -4.63 -20.32
N PHE A 199 10.17 -5.22 -21.25
CA PHE A 199 9.86 -5.21 -22.68
C PHE A 199 9.46 -6.60 -23.14
N ARG A 200 8.34 -6.72 -23.87
CA ARG A 200 7.82 -7.98 -24.38
C ARG A 200 8.35 -8.25 -25.79
N ASP A 201 8.96 -9.40 -26.01
CA ASP A 201 9.42 -9.84 -27.31
C ASP A 201 8.30 -10.44 -28.18
N LYS A 202 8.63 -10.80 -29.44
CA LYS A 202 7.67 -11.41 -30.39
C LYS A 202 7.16 -12.79 -29.95
N LYS A 203 7.86 -13.49 -29.06
CA LYS A 203 7.46 -14.79 -28.50
C LYS A 203 6.59 -14.63 -27.25
N GLY A 204 6.37 -13.39 -26.80
CA GLY A 204 5.57 -13.08 -25.62
C GLY A 204 6.34 -13.16 -24.31
N ILE A 205 7.67 -13.30 -24.32
CA ILE A 205 8.55 -13.30 -23.16
C ILE A 205 8.92 -11.85 -22.83
N TYR A 206 8.90 -11.50 -21.53
CA TYR A 206 9.33 -10.19 -21.06
C TYR A 206 10.82 -10.20 -20.72
N HIS A 207 11.50 -9.10 -20.97
CA HIS A 207 12.92 -8.90 -20.69
C HIS A 207 13.15 -7.55 -20.02
N PHE A 208 14.13 -7.45 -19.13
CA PHE A 208 14.73 -6.16 -18.79
C PHE A 208 15.91 -5.90 -19.75
N ALA A 209 16.11 -4.62 -20.13
CA ALA A 209 16.89 -4.26 -21.32
C ALA A 209 18.39 -4.55 -21.22
N ASP A 210 18.99 -4.34 -20.04
CA ASP A 210 20.44 -4.41 -19.84
C ASP A 210 20.81 -5.45 -18.80
N THR A 211 22.08 -5.90 -18.81
CA THR A 211 22.65 -6.66 -17.71
C THR A 211 22.70 -5.77 -16.46
N LEU A 212 21.97 -6.18 -15.41
CA LEU A 212 21.96 -5.45 -14.15
C LEU A 212 23.13 -5.87 -13.28
N SER A 213 23.89 -4.90 -12.79
CA SER A 213 25.01 -5.11 -11.89
C SER A 213 24.56 -5.15 -10.44
N VAL A 214 24.96 -6.18 -9.70
CA VAL A 214 24.61 -6.33 -8.27
C VAL A 214 25.82 -6.67 -7.41
N PHE A 215 25.80 -6.16 -6.18
CA PHE A 215 26.76 -6.50 -5.13
C PHE A 215 26.05 -6.64 -3.80
N GLY A 216 26.47 -7.60 -2.97
CA GLY A 216 25.86 -7.86 -1.65
C GLY A 216 24.49 -8.55 -1.77
N GLU A 217 23.74 -8.59 -0.68
CA GLU A 217 22.42 -9.23 -0.65
C GLU A 217 21.33 -8.30 -1.17
N PHE A 218 20.53 -8.80 -2.10
CA PHE A 218 19.41 -8.09 -2.70
C PHE A 218 18.20 -9.02 -2.91
N GLY A 219 17.05 -8.45 -3.21
CA GLY A 219 15.84 -9.16 -3.55
C GLY A 219 15.16 -8.57 -4.78
N PHE A 220 14.40 -9.38 -5.50
CA PHE A 220 13.53 -8.92 -6.57
C PHE A 220 12.14 -8.56 -6.06
N ALA A 221 11.51 -7.58 -6.70
CA ALA A 221 10.08 -7.33 -6.57
C ALA A 221 9.50 -6.98 -7.95
N ILE A 222 8.27 -7.39 -8.23
CA ILE A 222 7.68 -7.23 -9.55
C ILE A 222 6.31 -6.57 -9.49
N LYS A 223 6.05 -5.66 -10.42
CA LYS A 223 4.75 -5.10 -10.69
C LYS A 223 4.10 -5.86 -11.83
N ALA A 224 3.15 -6.72 -11.49
CA ALA A 224 2.44 -7.56 -12.42
C ALA A 224 0.95 -7.58 -12.09
N VAL A 225 0.14 -7.83 -13.10
CA VAL A 225 -1.33 -7.92 -12.97
C VAL A 225 -1.84 -9.06 -13.83
N ASP A 226 -2.98 -9.59 -13.45
CA ASP A 226 -3.73 -10.52 -14.28
C ASP A 226 -4.91 -9.82 -14.97
N LYS A 227 -5.36 -10.36 -16.09
CA LYS A 227 -6.55 -9.94 -16.85
C LYS A 227 -7.28 -11.18 -17.34
N ARG A 228 -8.58 -11.02 -17.58
CA ARG A 228 -9.42 -12.08 -18.12
C ARG A 228 -10.11 -11.62 -19.40
N GLU A 229 -10.35 -12.56 -20.30
CA GLU A 229 -11.10 -12.33 -21.52
C GLU A 229 -12.52 -11.80 -21.19
N GLY A 230 -12.95 -10.77 -21.92
CA GLY A 230 -14.27 -10.14 -21.71
C GLY A 230 -14.43 -9.31 -20.43
N ALA A 231 -13.37 -9.09 -19.65
CA ALA A 231 -13.39 -8.26 -18.45
C ALA A 231 -12.41 -7.08 -18.54
N SER A 232 -12.86 -5.89 -18.13
CA SER A 232 -12.00 -4.70 -18.04
C SER A 232 -11.22 -4.59 -16.72
N ASN A 233 -11.51 -5.46 -15.77
CA ASN A 233 -10.89 -5.46 -14.44
C ASN A 233 -9.45 -5.94 -14.48
N ILE A 234 -8.70 -5.55 -13.47
CA ILE A 234 -7.34 -5.99 -13.18
C ILE A 234 -7.42 -6.87 -11.94
N TYR A 235 -6.74 -8.00 -11.99
CA TYR A 235 -6.78 -9.03 -10.94
C TYR A 235 -5.39 -9.30 -10.39
N GLN A 236 -5.35 -9.90 -9.20
CA GLN A 236 -4.16 -10.49 -8.62
C GLN A 236 -3.84 -11.79 -9.37
N PHE A 237 -2.57 -11.99 -9.74
CA PHE A 237 -2.11 -13.30 -10.20
C PHE A 237 -2.14 -14.34 -9.06
N ASN A 238 -2.19 -15.62 -9.40
CA ASN A 238 -2.33 -16.68 -8.40
C ASN A 238 -1.00 -17.17 -7.83
N ARG A 239 0.02 -17.35 -8.68
CA ARG A 239 1.32 -17.91 -8.29
C ARG A 239 2.46 -17.19 -8.99
N ILE A 240 3.63 -17.10 -8.31
CA ILE A 240 4.85 -16.54 -8.87
C ILE A 240 6.07 -17.32 -8.37
N GLU A 241 7.04 -17.54 -9.26
CA GLU A 241 8.29 -18.23 -9.00
C GLU A 241 9.48 -17.37 -9.44
N LEU A 242 10.56 -17.40 -8.66
CA LEU A 242 11.86 -16.85 -9.03
C LEU A 242 12.85 -18.01 -9.18
N ILE A 243 13.50 -18.08 -10.33
CA ILE A 243 14.49 -19.09 -10.69
C ILE A 243 15.79 -18.36 -11.05
N VAL A 244 16.90 -18.77 -10.43
CA VAL A 244 18.23 -18.25 -10.67
C VAL A 244 19.13 -19.42 -11.05
N ASP A 245 19.80 -19.34 -12.21
CA ASP A 245 20.67 -20.39 -12.73
C ASP A 245 20.01 -21.80 -12.71
N ASN A 246 18.73 -21.84 -13.12
CA ASN A 246 17.86 -23.02 -13.12
C ASN A 246 17.49 -23.56 -11.71
N GLN A 247 17.76 -22.85 -10.64
CA GLN A 247 17.35 -23.24 -9.29
C GLN A 247 16.22 -22.34 -8.80
N LYS A 248 15.15 -22.94 -8.24
CA LYS A 248 14.02 -22.20 -7.67
C LYS A 248 14.40 -21.59 -6.33
N GLU A 249 14.51 -20.26 -6.28
CA GLU A 249 14.89 -19.49 -5.12
C GLU A 249 13.69 -18.94 -4.32
N PHE A 250 12.52 -18.81 -4.98
CA PHE A 250 11.33 -18.32 -4.32
C PHE A 250 10.07 -18.80 -5.00
N GLU A 251 9.02 -19.02 -4.21
CA GLU A 251 7.67 -19.28 -4.68
C GLU A 251 6.63 -18.71 -3.71
N LEU A 252 5.59 -18.11 -4.28
CA LEU A 252 4.42 -17.63 -3.57
C LEU A 252 3.16 -18.07 -4.32
N GLU A 253 2.14 -18.56 -3.57
CA GLU A 253 0.88 -19.01 -4.15
C GLU A 253 -0.30 -18.65 -3.26
N TYR A 254 -1.35 -18.07 -3.84
CA TYR A 254 -2.59 -17.68 -3.17
C TYR A 254 -3.63 -18.79 -3.19
N THR A 255 -3.41 -19.87 -2.45
CA THR A 255 -4.37 -20.99 -2.33
C THR A 255 -5.28 -20.89 -1.12
N LYS A 256 -4.74 -20.42 0.01
CA LYS A 256 -5.47 -20.21 1.27
C LYS A 256 -4.83 -19.12 2.11
N ILE A 257 -5.64 -18.31 2.77
CA ILE A 257 -5.16 -17.24 3.65
C ILE A 257 -5.97 -17.24 4.95
N PRO A 258 -5.42 -17.74 6.07
CA PRO A 258 -6.06 -17.58 7.37
C PRO A 258 -6.26 -16.11 7.74
N PHE A 259 -7.38 -15.70 8.29
CA PHE A 259 -7.69 -14.30 8.63
C PHE A 259 -6.58 -13.61 9.45
N LYS A 260 -5.99 -14.34 10.41
CA LYS A 260 -4.85 -13.83 11.21
C LYS A 260 -3.61 -13.44 10.38
N GLN A 261 -3.52 -13.91 9.14
CA GLN A 261 -2.45 -13.60 8.20
C GLN A 261 -2.80 -12.42 7.28
N GLY A 262 -4.02 -11.90 7.31
CA GLY A 262 -4.44 -10.74 6.53
C GLY A 262 -3.51 -9.55 6.68
N LYS A 263 -3.05 -9.29 7.92
CA LYS A 263 -2.09 -8.22 8.23
C LYS A 263 -0.77 -8.27 7.45
N PHE A 264 -0.37 -9.41 6.88
CA PHE A 264 0.84 -9.50 6.05
C PHE A 264 0.68 -8.86 4.66
N ALA A 265 -0.53 -8.44 4.27
CA ALA A 265 -0.77 -7.74 3.01
C ALA A 265 0.18 -6.54 2.80
N LYS A 266 0.47 -5.78 3.87
CA LYS A 266 1.40 -4.65 3.83
C LYS A 266 2.86 -5.07 3.56
N THR A 267 3.28 -6.26 3.99
CA THR A 267 4.70 -6.65 3.99
C THR A 267 5.10 -7.60 2.88
N ILE A 268 4.16 -8.26 2.21
CA ILE A 268 4.44 -9.07 1.03
C ILE A 268 4.72 -8.23 -0.23
N ILE A 269 4.37 -6.95 -0.20
CA ILE A 269 4.67 -5.97 -1.23
C ILE A 269 5.77 -5.02 -0.77
N GLN A 270 6.36 -4.28 -1.70
CA GLN A 270 7.23 -3.15 -1.39
C GLN A 270 6.38 -1.96 -0.94
N TYR A 271 6.09 -1.91 0.35
CA TYR A 271 5.19 -0.92 0.93
C TYR A 271 5.72 0.52 0.78
N ASP A 272 7.03 0.72 0.90
CA ASP A 272 7.70 1.99 0.69
C ASP A 272 7.52 2.53 -0.74
N LEU A 273 7.65 1.66 -1.76
CA LEU A 273 7.40 2.04 -3.15
C LEU A 273 5.93 2.42 -3.37
N LYS A 274 4.99 1.66 -2.75
CA LYS A 274 3.56 1.96 -2.80
C LYS A 274 3.24 3.31 -2.14
N LYS A 275 3.79 3.60 -0.97
CA LYS A 275 3.60 4.87 -0.26
C LYS A 275 4.19 6.06 -1.03
N LYS A 276 5.28 5.86 -1.77
CA LYS A 276 5.90 6.85 -2.66
C LYS A 276 5.19 6.99 -4.02
N ASN A 277 4.03 6.34 -4.23
CA ASN A 277 3.25 6.33 -5.48
C ASN A 277 3.99 5.77 -6.71
N LEU A 278 5.01 4.94 -6.51
CA LEU A 278 5.76 4.27 -7.58
C LEU A 278 5.06 3.00 -8.07
N GLY A 279 4.08 2.52 -7.33
CA GLY A 279 3.26 1.36 -7.67
C GLY A 279 3.34 0.25 -6.64
N GLU A 280 2.57 -0.81 -6.89
CA GLU A 280 2.54 -1.99 -6.05
C GLU A 280 3.44 -3.07 -6.65
N PHE A 281 4.52 -3.39 -5.94
CA PHE A 281 5.49 -4.42 -6.34
C PHE A 281 5.41 -5.59 -5.38
N GLN A 282 5.05 -6.77 -5.88
CA GLN A 282 5.09 -8.03 -5.14
C GLN A 282 6.53 -8.43 -4.88
N LYS A 283 6.90 -8.63 -3.61
CA LYS A 283 8.23 -9.16 -3.25
C LYS A 283 8.39 -10.59 -3.71
N LEU A 284 9.57 -10.92 -4.23
CA LEU A 284 10.01 -12.27 -4.56
C LEU A 284 11.04 -12.77 -3.55
N TYR A 285 10.88 -12.36 -2.31
CA TYR A 285 11.69 -12.79 -1.17
C TYR A 285 10.90 -12.71 0.14
N LYS A 286 11.35 -13.46 1.14
CA LYS A 286 10.72 -13.54 2.46
C LYS A 286 11.51 -12.73 3.47
N LEU A 287 10.79 -11.96 4.27
CA LEU A 287 11.32 -11.38 5.49
C LEU A 287 11.14 -12.36 6.67
N PRO A 288 11.87 -12.19 7.78
CA PRO A 288 11.77 -13.08 8.94
C PRO A 288 10.34 -13.26 9.47
N GLU A 289 9.52 -12.20 9.44
CA GLU A 289 8.12 -12.24 9.86
C GLU A 289 7.22 -13.11 8.98
N HIS A 290 7.63 -13.40 7.73
CA HIS A 290 6.87 -14.23 6.78
C HIS A 290 7.08 -15.73 6.95
N LYS A 291 7.96 -16.19 7.84
CA LYS A 291 8.29 -17.61 8.03
C LYS A 291 7.06 -18.51 8.28
N LYS A 292 5.96 -17.94 8.80
CA LYS A 292 4.72 -18.65 9.15
C LYS A 292 3.54 -18.33 8.24
N THR A 293 3.76 -17.71 7.07
CA THR A 293 2.68 -17.44 6.12
C THR A 293 2.36 -18.67 5.29
N SER A 294 1.08 -18.89 4.99
CA SER A 294 0.62 -20.01 4.17
C SER A 294 0.73 -19.76 2.66
N ILE A 295 1.05 -18.52 2.28
CA ILE A 295 1.19 -18.14 0.86
C ILE A 295 2.60 -18.36 0.30
N HIS A 296 3.63 -18.51 1.15
CA HIS A 296 4.99 -18.81 0.70
C HIS A 296 5.21 -20.33 0.73
N THR A 297 5.44 -20.92 -0.43
CA THR A 297 5.51 -22.36 -0.61
C THR A 297 6.95 -22.88 -0.77
N SER A 298 7.92 -22.02 -1.17
CA SER A 298 9.33 -22.42 -1.27
C SER A 298 10.04 -22.54 0.09
N GLY A 299 11.06 -23.38 0.19
CA GLY A 299 11.98 -23.48 1.33
C GLY A 299 12.97 -22.30 1.42
N SER A 300 13.44 -21.80 0.27
CA SER A 300 14.39 -20.69 0.15
C SER A 300 13.77 -19.32 0.49
N THR A 301 14.62 -18.35 0.81
CA THR A 301 14.19 -17.00 1.18
C THR A 301 13.97 -16.06 0.01
N GLY A 302 14.56 -16.35 -1.17
CA GLY A 302 14.58 -15.43 -2.31
C GLY A 302 15.48 -14.20 -2.13
N ILE A 303 16.18 -14.10 -0.99
CA ILE A 303 17.25 -13.10 -0.80
C ILE A 303 18.52 -13.69 -1.44
N LEU A 304 19.07 -12.97 -2.41
CA LEU A 304 20.16 -13.42 -3.24
C LEU A 304 21.48 -12.72 -2.90
N GLY A 305 22.55 -13.49 -2.80
CA GLY A 305 23.94 -12.98 -2.77
C GLY A 305 24.71 -13.69 -3.88
N LEU A 306 24.81 -13.06 -5.06
CA LEU A 306 25.41 -13.68 -6.23
C LEU A 306 26.94 -13.58 -6.22
N SER A 307 27.60 -14.63 -6.63
CA SER A 307 29.04 -14.64 -6.90
C SER A 307 29.40 -13.74 -8.08
N PRO A 308 30.66 -13.32 -8.24
CA PRO A 308 31.06 -12.60 -9.45
C PRO A 308 30.87 -13.45 -10.71
N GLY A 309 30.19 -12.88 -11.72
CA GLY A 309 29.86 -13.55 -12.97
C GLY A 309 28.46 -13.22 -13.46
N PHE A 310 28.06 -13.83 -14.57
CA PHE A 310 26.71 -13.67 -15.11
C PHE A 310 25.80 -14.76 -14.59
N HIS A 311 24.62 -14.35 -14.16
CA HIS A 311 23.56 -15.22 -13.63
C HIS A 311 22.29 -15.04 -14.43
N SER A 312 21.66 -16.14 -14.80
CA SER A 312 20.38 -16.14 -15.50
C SER A 312 19.23 -15.99 -14.50
N ILE A 313 18.31 -15.11 -14.82
CA ILE A 313 17.09 -14.87 -14.03
C ILE A 313 15.88 -15.25 -14.86
N GLU A 314 15.00 -16.08 -14.29
CA GLU A 314 13.67 -16.36 -14.83
C GLU A 314 12.63 -16.15 -13.74
N ILE A 315 11.58 -15.35 -14.05
CA ILE A 315 10.41 -15.16 -13.18
C ILE A 315 9.19 -15.68 -13.93
N ASN A 316 8.48 -16.62 -13.32
CA ASN A 316 7.26 -17.23 -13.86
C ASN A 316 6.06 -16.72 -13.09
N ILE A 317 5.05 -16.16 -13.78
CA ILE A 317 3.83 -15.62 -13.20
C ILE A 317 2.65 -16.41 -13.75
N TYR A 318 1.79 -16.89 -12.88
CA TYR A 318 0.64 -17.72 -13.23
C TYR A 318 -0.66 -17.10 -12.72
N ASP A 319 -1.71 -17.17 -13.51
CA ASP A 319 -3.08 -16.91 -13.04
C ASP A 319 -3.67 -18.14 -12.32
N ALA A 320 -4.96 -18.10 -12.03
CA ALA A 320 -5.67 -19.20 -11.35
C ALA A 320 -5.96 -20.41 -12.27
N GLN A 321 -5.79 -20.28 -13.59
CA GLN A 321 -5.95 -21.32 -14.61
C GLN A 321 -4.59 -21.82 -15.16
N ASP A 322 -3.48 -21.47 -14.47
CA ASP A 322 -2.10 -21.83 -14.84
C ASP A 322 -1.62 -21.24 -16.19
N ASN A 323 -2.26 -20.17 -16.70
CA ASN A 323 -1.70 -19.41 -17.82
C ASN A 323 -0.42 -18.71 -17.37
N LYS A 324 0.69 -19.02 -18.10
CA LYS A 324 2.04 -18.63 -17.69
C LYS A 324 2.58 -17.44 -18.48
N THR A 325 3.09 -16.44 -17.78
CA THR A 325 3.96 -15.39 -18.30
C THR A 325 5.37 -15.56 -17.78
N ILE A 326 6.36 -15.32 -18.63
CA ILE A 326 7.79 -15.50 -18.35
C ILE A 326 8.50 -14.15 -18.46
N VAL A 327 9.33 -13.82 -17.47
CA VAL A 327 10.28 -12.70 -17.51
C VAL A 327 11.70 -13.28 -17.44
N LYS A 328 12.59 -12.83 -18.33
CA LYS A 328 14.00 -13.28 -18.39
C LYS A 328 14.97 -12.13 -18.43
N GLY A 329 16.17 -12.36 -17.93
CA GLY A 329 17.27 -11.41 -18.02
C GLY A 329 18.56 -11.95 -17.43
N ILE A 330 19.60 -11.12 -17.48
CA ILE A 330 20.92 -11.43 -16.95
C ILE A 330 21.26 -10.44 -15.84
N VAL A 331 21.79 -10.96 -14.75
CA VAL A 331 22.35 -10.17 -13.66
C VAL A 331 23.83 -10.47 -13.51
N ALA A 332 24.67 -9.45 -13.43
CA ALA A 332 26.10 -9.58 -13.18
C ALA A 332 26.38 -9.40 -11.69
N GLY A 333 26.77 -10.45 -11.01
CA GLY A 333 27.39 -10.37 -9.69
C GLY A 333 28.75 -9.69 -9.80
N THR A 334 29.00 -8.64 -8.99
CA THR A 334 30.22 -7.82 -9.10
C THR A 334 30.77 -7.43 -7.73
N PHE A 335 31.85 -6.70 -7.74
CA PHE A 335 32.40 -6.02 -6.56
C PHE A 335 32.20 -4.51 -6.70
N PRO A 336 32.05 -3.75 -5.58
CA PRO A 336 32.03 -2.31 -5.65
C PRO A 336 33.35 -1.79 -6.20
N MET A 337 33.28 -0.94 -7.18
CA MET A 337 34.44 -0.39 -7.87
C MET A 337 34.37 1.13 -7.87
N THR A 338 35.50 1.77 -7.71
CA THR A 338 35.66 3.21 -7.87
C THR A 338 36.54 3.51 -9.08
N LEU A 339 36.29 4.63 -9.69
CA LEU A 339 36.93 5.11 -10.90
C LEU A 339 37.69 6.42 -10.59
N GLU A 340 38.79 6.65 -11.28
CA GLU A 340 39.43 7.93 -11.44
C GLU A 340 39.43 8.29 -12.92
N ALA A 341 39.11 9.53 -13.23
CA ALA A 341 39.23 10.04 -14.59
C ALA A 341 40.35 11.08 -14.67
N LYS A 342 41.30 10.86 -15.59
CA LYS A 342 42.44 11.76 -15.81
C LYS A 342 42.39 12.27 -17.24
N GLU A 343 42.47 13.60 -17.41
CA GLU A 343 42.65 14.20 -18.73
C GLU A 343 44.06 13.87 -19.28
N ILE A 344 44.09 13.27 -20.46
CA ILE A 344 45.35 12.87 -21.12
C ILE A 344 45.59 13.60 -22.45
N TYR A 345 44.53 14.17 -23.04
CA TYR A 345 44.63 14.96 -24.24
C TYR A 345 43.51 16.02 -24.28
N ARG A 346 43.83 17.20 -24.84
CA ARG A 346 42.85 18.26 -25.09
C ARG A 346 43.32 19.13 -26.28
N ASP A 347 42.37 19.46 -27.12
CA ASP A 347 42.50 20.52 -28.12
C ASP A 347 41.22 21.38 -28.14
N ARG A 348 41.04 22.21 -29.20
CA ARG A 348 39.87 23.09 -29.36
C ARG A 348 38.57 22.34 -29.60
N LYS A 349 38.61 21.10 -30.07
CA LYS A 349 37.42 20.29 -30.49
C LYS A 349 37.11 19.15 -29.54
N VAL A 350 38.15 18.54 -28.97
CA VAL A 350 37.97 17.32 -28.17
C VAL A 350 38.79 17.32 -26.88
N VAL A 351 38.31 16.55 -25.91
CA VAL A 351 39.05 16.14 -24.71
C VAL A 351 39.03 14.64 -24.61
N THR A 352 40.17 14.04 -24.25
CA THR A 352 40.26 12.61 -23.98
C THR A 352 40.55 12.36 -22.50
N LEU A 353 39.74 11.57 -21.87
CA LEU A 353 39.86 11.15 -20.48
C LEU A 353 40.27 9.69 -20.40
N ALA A 354 41.30 9.38 -19.62
CA ALA A 354 41.62 8.00 -19.23
C ALA A 354 40.80 7.65 -17.98
N LEU A 355 39.94 6.63 -18.09
CA LEU A 355 39.16 6.09 -16.99
C LEU A 355 39.97 4.95 -16.35
N ILE A 356 40.46 5.18 -15.15
CA ILE A 356 41.38 4.29 -14.43
C ILE A 356 40.66 3.59 -13.30
N PRO A 357 40.50 2.25 -13.32
CA PRO A 357 39.94 1.53 -12.18
C PRO A 357 40.90 1.62 -10.99
N LYS A 358 40.40 2.03 -9.82
CA LYS A 358 41.18 2.04 -8.60
C LYS A 358 41.53 0.63 -8.13
N ARG A 359 42.56 0.51 -7.30
CA ARG A 359 43.19 -0.71 -6.79
C ARG A 359 42.34 -1.98 -6.79
N GLY A 360 42.77 -3.01 -7.53
CA GLY A 360 42.08 -4.31 -7.58
C GLY A 360 40.87 -4.40 -8.52
N GLY A 361 40.53 -3.29 -9.18
CA GLY A 361 39.39 -3.23 -10.09
C GLY A 361 39.58 -4.03 -11.39
N LEU A 362 38.50 -4.58 -11.92
CA LEU A 362 38.46 -5.20 -13.24
C LEU A 362 38.64 -4.15 -14.35
N PRO A 363 39.19 -4.53 -15.52
CA PRO A 363 39.30 -3.62 -16.65
C PRO A 363 37.96 -3.01 -17.02
N ILE A 364 37.96 -1.68 -17.25
CA ILE A 364 36.79 -0.99 -17.80
C ILE A 364 36.70 -1.28 -19.28
N ARG A 365 35.53 -1.62 -19.79
CA ARG A 365 35.29 -1.99 -21.21
C ARG A 365 34.36 -1.04 -21.94
N ASN A 366 33.57 -0.31 -21.19
CA ASN A 366 32.64 0.67 -21.75
C ASN A 366 32.40 1.79 -20.73
N ALA A 367 31.81 2.90 -21.16
CA ALA A 367 31.43 3.99 -20.30
C ALA A 367 30.14 4.66 -20.79
N VAL A 368 29.36 5.17 -19.84
CA VAL A 368 28.22 6.04 -20.12
C VAL A 368 28.50 7.38 -19.46
N VAL A 369 28.29 8.46 -20.22
CA VAL A 369 28.53 9.83 -19.76
C VAL A 369 27.24 10.62 -19.86
N TYR A 370 26.87 11.27 -18.76
CA TYR A 370 25.75 12.22 -18.71
C TYR A 370 26.26 13.61 -18.39
N SER A 371 25.66 14.62 -18.98
CA SER A 371 25.91 16.02 -18.60
C SER A 371 24.83 16.51 -17.65
N PHE A 372 25.25 17.34 -16.71
CA PHE A 372 24.41 18.00 -15.72
C PHE A 372 24.73 19.48 -15.66
N THR A 373 23.74 20.29 -15.31
CA THR A 373 23.99 21.66 -14.89
C THR A 373 24.69 21.67 -13.51
N PRO A 374 25.34 22.77 -13.11
CA PRO A 374 25.87 22.87 -11.74
C PRO A 374 24.83 22.73 -10.64
N TYR A 375 23.53 22.94 -10.95
CA TYR A 375 22.39 22.80 -10.04
C TYR A 375 21.86 21.34 -9.96
N GLY A 376 22.54 20.40 -10.59
CA GLY A 376 22.18 18.97 -10.55
C GLY A 376 21.06 18.55 -11.49
N PHE A 377 20.58 19.41 -12.39
CA PHE A 377 19.60 19.04 -13.40
C PHE A 377 20.29 18.24 -14.51
N ALA A 378 19.79 17.04 -14.78
CA ALA A 378 20.22 16.24 -15.92
C ALA A 378 19.95 17.01 -17.22
N ASP A 379 20.94 17.03 -18.11
CA ASP A 379 20.82 17.72 -19.39
C ASP A 379 20.68 16.70 -20.52
N GLN A 380 21.73 15.91 -20.79
CA GLN A 380 21.69 14.89 -21.84
C GLN A 380 22.70 13.76 -21.62
N LYS A 381 22.46 12.63 -22.28
CA LYS A 381 23.48 11.60 -22.48
C LYS A 381 24.48 12.10 -23.53
N ILE A 382 25.76 12.05 -23.20
CA ILE A 382 26.84 12.49 -24.10
C ILE A 382 27.25 11.34 -25.01
N GLU A 383 27.28 11.59 -26.31
CA GLU A 383 27.84 10.68 -27.28
C GLU A 383 29.38 10.70 -27.21
N LEU A 384 30.01 9.55 -27.12
CA LEU A 384 31.44 9.41 -27.10
C LEU A 384 31.96 9.33 -28.54
N LEU A 385 32.89 10.25 -28.90
CA LEU A 385 33.47 10.35 -30.24
C LEU A 385 34.42 9.16 -30.51
N ASN A 386 35.12 8.70 -29.47
CA ASN A 386 35.99 7.52 -29.54
C ASN A 386 36.04 6.81 -28.20
N ILE A 387 36.23 5.53 -28.25
CA ILE A 387 36.47 4.66 -27.07
C ILE A 387 37.62 3.73 -27.43
N GLU A 388 38.70 3.78 -26.67
CA GLU A 388 39.91 2.99 -26.89
C GLU A 388 40.35 2.30 -25.61
N GLN A 389 40.58 0.99 -25.67
CA GLN A 389 41.11 0.21 -24.56
C GLN A 389 42.63 0.29 -24.51
N VAL A 390 43.17 0.86 -23.44
CA VAL A 390 44.60 0.89 -23.18
C VAL A 390 44.93 0.13 -21.91
N LYS A 391 45.38 -1.12 -22.05
CA LYS A 391 45.62 -2.03 -20.92
C LYS A 391 44.35 -2.23 -20.07
N LYS A 392 44.37 -1.79 -18.84
CA LYS A 392 43.19 -1.82 -17.92
C LYS A 392 42.33 -0.58 -17.99
N ASP A 393 42.85 0.50 -18.56
CA ASP A 393 42.19 1.79 -18.62
C ASP A 393 41.35 1.91 -19.89
N LEU A 394 40.28 2.68 -19.83
CA LEU A 394 39.45 3.01 -20.98
C LEU A 394 39.64 4.47 -21.31
N HIS A 395 40.12 4.79 -22.51
CA HIS A 395 40.21 6.16 -23.00
C HIS A 395 38.91 6.52 -23.71
N ILE A 396 38.25 7.58 -23.26
CA ILE A 396 37.03 8.11 -23.89
C ILE A 396 37.30 9.52 -24.41
N THR A 397 36.84 9.80 -25.63
CA THR A 397 36.96 11.12 -26.25
C THR A 397 35.59 11.78 -26.36
N ILE A 398 35.51 13.02 -25.90
CA ILE A 398 34.29 13.81 -25.81
C ILE A 398 34.50 15.15 -26.50
N ALA A 399 33.47 15.69 -27.17
CA ALA A 399 33.53 17.03 -27.78
C ALA A 399 33.63 18.12 -26.71
N THR A 400 34.54 19.08 -26.86
CA THR A 400 34.72 20.21 -25.92
C THR A 400 33.47 21.08 -25.81
N SER A 401 32.63 21.13 -26.84
CA SER A 401 31.33 21.82 -26.80
C SER A 401 30.40 21.27 -25.67
N ASN A 402 30.56 20.03 -25.30
CA ASN A 402 29.76 19.37 -24.23
C ASN A 402 30.25 19.73 -22.82
N LEU A 403 31.41 20.44 -22.70
CA LEU A 403 32.02 20.73 -21.41
C LEU A 403 31.63 22.09 -20.83
N LYS A 404 31.19 23.05 -21.69
CA LYS A 404 30.93 24.43 -21.28
C LYS A 404 29.91 24.52 -20.15
N ARG A 405 30.38 24.98 -18.97
CA ARG A 405 29.56 25.17 -17.75
C ARG A 405 28.76 23.94 -17.33
N ARG A 406 29.30 22.74 -17.54
CA ARG A 406 28.64 21.48 -17.21
C ARG A 406 29.50 20.61 -16.33
N VAL A 407 28.83 19.76 -15.58
CA VAL A 407 29.45 18.68 -14.82
C VAL A 407 29.14 17.36 -15.55
N LEU A 408 30.17 16.59 -15.86
CA LEU A 408 30.01 15.27 -16.45
C LEU A 408 29.95 14.21 -15.34
N GLN A 409 28.92 13.39 -15.37
CA GLN A 409 28.85 12.18 -14.59
C GLN A 409 29.31 11.02 -15.49
N ILE A 410 30.37 10.35 -15.10
CA ILE A 410 30.99 9.25 -15.85
C ILE A 410 30.78 7.97 -15.07
N ILE A 411 30.18 6.97 -15.71
CA ILE A 411 29.95 5.63 -15.17
C ILE A 411 30.69 4.64 -16.07
N GLY A 412 31.78 4.06 -15.57
CA GLY A 412 32.49 2.98 -16.26
C GLY A 412 31.72 1.67 -16.12
N ILE A 413 31.88 0.80 -17.13
CA ILE A 413 31.33 -0.58 -17.15
C ILE A 413 32.49 -1.54 -17.30
N ASN A 414 32.65 -2.47 -16.37
CA ASN A 414 33.71 -3.47 -16.41
C ASN A 414 33.40 -4.63 -17.38
N GLN A 415 34.33 -5.54 -17.53
CA GLN A 415 34.20 -6.70 -18.45
C GLN A 415 33.07 -7.67 -18.08
N LEU A 416 32.53 -7.62 -16.85
CA LEU A 416 31.38 -8.42 -16.40
C LEU A 416 30.05 -7.65 -16.50
N GLY A 417 30.02 -6.47 -17.13
CA GLY A 417 28.84 -5.61 -17.16
C GLY A 417 28.56 -4.86 -15.86
N GLY A 418 29.46 -4.97 -14.85
CA GLY A 418 29.33 -4.28 -13.57
C GLY A 418 29.60 -2.79 -13.69
N MET A 419 28.72 -1.96 -13.17
CA MET A 419 28.86 -0.51 -13.14
C MET A 419 29.82 -0.07 -12.05
N VAL A 420 30.67 0.89 -12.38
CA VAL A 420 31.56 1.58 -11.45
C VAL A 420 30.78 2.73 -10.80
N ASN A 421 31.07 3.04 -9.53
CA ASN A 421 30.48 4.19 -8.87
C ASN A 421 30.65 5.47 -9.69
N PRO A 422 29.63 6.32 -9.81
CA PRO A 422 29.71 7.53 -10.63
C PRO A 422 30.90 8.41 -10.24
N PHE A 423 31.63 8.89 -11.22
CA PHE A 423 32.69 9.88 -11.09
C PHE A 423 32.21 11.20 -11.69
N HIS A 424 32.37 12.31 -10.97
CA HIS A 424 31.99 13.63 -11.46
C HIS A 424 33.24 14.40 -11.91
N TRP A 425 33.21 14.87 -13.14
CA TRP A 425 34.31 15.60 -13.74
C TRP A 425 33.85 16.95 -14.36
N THR A 426 34.66 17.97 -14.23
CA THR A 426 34.42 19.27 -14.81
C THR A 426 35.75 19.94 -15.13
N ASP A 427 35.80 20.75 -16.21
CA ASP A 427 36.95 21.59 -16.52
C ASP A 427 36.88 22.95 -15.81
N MET A 428 35.80 23.26 -15.14
CA MET A 428 35.65 24.47 -14.35
C MET A 428 36.18 24.27 -12.93
N THR A 429 36.97 25.25 -12.45
CA THR A 429 37.19 25.37 -10.99
C THR A 429 36.07 26.27 -10.45
N PRO A 430 35.08 25.73 -9.75
CA PRO A 430 34.03 26.56 -9.18
C PRO A 430 34.63 27.56 -8.21
N LYS A 431 34.32 28.85 -8.36
CA LYS A 431 34.57 29.85 -7.31
C LYS A 431 33.53 29.57 -6.23
N LEU A 432 33.97 28.90 -5.18
CA LEU A 432 33.11 28.57 -4.04
C LEU A 432 33.02 29.79 -3.14
N SER A 433 31.84 30.35 -2.99
CA SER A 433 31.49 31.22 -1.88
C SER A 433 30.91 30.38 -0.74
N VAL A 434 31.49 30.51 0.44
CA VAL A 434 31.03 29.80 1.67
C VAL A 434 29.56 30.12 2.01
N VAL A 435 29.08 31.28 1.52
CA VAL A 435 27.73 31.81 1.77
C VAL A 435 26.67 31.07 0.94
N ASP A 436 27.05 30.50 -0.20
CA ASP A 436 26.08 29.99 -1.22
C ASP A 436 25.80 28.51 -1.14
N VAL A 437 26.35 27.80 -0.14
CA VAL A 437 26.14 26.35 0.01
C VAL A 437 25.20 26.08 1.17
N ARG A 438 23.97 25.68 0.85
CA ARG A 438 22.94 25.29 1.82
C ARG A 438 22.65 23.80 1.66
N PRO A 439 23.08 22.97 2.62
CA PRO A 439 22.69 21.55 2.61
C PRO A 439 21.24 21.41 3.03
N ASP A 440 20.51 20.62 2.23
CA ASP A 440 19.21 20.08 2.58
C ASP A 440 19.36 18.59 2.89
N LEU A 441 18.77 18.12 3.99
CA LEU A 441 18.90 16.75 4.48
C LEU A 441 17.58 15.99 4.34
N LYS A 442 17.59 14.93 3.53
CA LYS A 442 16.49 14.01 3.39
C LYS A 442 16.84 12.63 3.93
N ILE A 443 15.96 12.06 4.74
CA ILE A 443 16.12 10.73 5.31
C ILE A 443 15.13 9.78 4.65
N SER A 444 15.62 8.66 4.12
CA SER A 444 14.81 7.62 3.51
C SER A 444 14.94 6.31 4.27
N ASN A 445 13.83 5.73 4.71
CA ASN A 445 13.81 4.42 5.32
C ASN A 445 13.71 3.33 4.25
N THR A 446 14.32 2.18 4.52
CA THR A 446 14.21 0.98 3.72
C THR A 446 14.17 -0.24 4.65
N GLU A 447 13.99 -1.42 4.08
CA GLU A 447 14.13 -2.64 4.86
C GLU A 447 15.53 -2.73 5.49
N ARG A 448 15.57 -2.97 6.81
CA ARG A 448 16.79 -3.16 7.62
C ARG A 448 17.74 -1.95 7.69
N GLY A 449 17.30 -0.75 7.34
CA GLY A 449 18.16 0.42 7.46
C GLY A 449 17.59 1.66 6.82
N MET A 450 18.40 2.70 6.79
CA MET A 450 18.02 4.00 6.26
C MET A 450 19.20 4.68 5.56
N PHE A 451 18.86 5.67 4.72
CA PHE A 451 19.81 6.49 3.98
C PHE A 451 19.65 7.95 4.37
N PHE A 452 20.76 8.66 4.40
CA PHE A 452 20.83 10.11 4.55
C PHE A 452 21.29 10.68 3.22
N GLN A 453 20.44 11.47 2.57
CA GLN A 453 20.72 12.16 1.34
C GLN A 453 20.91 13.64 1.63
N VAL A 454 22.03 14.19 1.21
CA VAL A 454 22.33 15.64 1.30
C VAL A 454 22.29 16.21 -0.10
N SER A 455 21.41 17.17 -0.30
CA SER A 455 21.33 17.94 -1.56
C SER A 455 21.89 19.34 -1.32
N LEU A 456 22.64 19.85 -2.28
CA LEU A 456 23.21 21.20 -2.25
C LEU A 456 22.58 22.05 -3.37
N ASP A 457 22.50 23.36 -3.15
CA ASP A 457 21.97 24.29 -4.16
C ASP A 457 22.83 24.34 -5.41
N ASN A 458 24.08 23.90 -5.33
CA ASN A 458 25.03 23.98 -6.45
C ASN A 458 26.04 22.82 -6.39
N TYR A 459 26.70 22.55 -7.54
CA TYR A 459 27.82 21.61 -7.60
C TYR A 459 28.99 22.08 -6.75
N VAL A 460 29.43 21.19 -5.85
CA VAL A 460 30.62 21.42 -5.00
C VAL A 460 31.47 20.16 -5.06
N PRO A 461 32.73 20.25 -5.56
CA PRO A 461 33.69 19.14 -5.53
C PRO A 461 34.26 18.96 -4.11
N ALA A 462 33.39 18.64 -3.15
CA ALA A 462 33.77 18.54 -1.73
C ALA A 462 33.74 17.11 -1.26
N VAL A 463 34.46 16.83 -0.20
CA VAL A 463 34.27 15.64 0.63
C VAL A 463 33.15 15.94 1.61
N ALA A 464 32.10 15.13 1.57
CA ALA A 464 30.98 15.25 2.47
C ALA A 464 31.00 14.13 3.50
N GLN A 465 30.78 14.46 4.77
CA GLN A 465 30.67 13.52 5.88
C GLN A 465 29.35 13.74 6.62
N LEU A 466 28.75 12.63 7.05
CA LEU A 466 27.61 12.58 7.94
C LEU A 466 28.13 12.21 9.34
N ARG A 467 27.81 13.01 10.35
CA ARG A 467 28.06 12.67 11.76
C ARG A 467 26.73 12.47 12.46
N LEU A 468 26.51 11.26 12.95
CA LEU A 468 25.36 10.92 13.78
C LEU A 468 25.77 11.01 15.25
N ALA A 469 25.20 11.94 16.00
CA ALA A 469 25.63 12.27 17.35
C ALA A 469 24.49 12.24 18.38
N ASN A 470 24.83 11.91 19.62
CA ASN A 470 24.07 12.20 20.81
C ASN A 470 24.93 13.04 21.77
N ASP A 471 24.50 13.22 23.03
CA ASP A 471 25.21 14.08 23.98
C ASP A 471 26.64 13.58 24.33
N ASN A 472 26.92 12.30 24.12
CA ASN A 472 28.15 11.68 24.60
C ASN A 472 29.03 11.06 23.52
N THR A 473 28.45 10.68 22.39
CA THR A 473 29.13 9.94 21.32
C THR A 473 28.74 10.41 19.95
N PHE A 474 29.59 10.15 18.97
CA PHE A 474 29.23 10.30 17.56
C PHE A 474 29.86 9.20 16.71
N ASN A 475 29.21 8.92 15.56
CA ASN A 475 29.73 8.09 14.49
C ASN A 475 29.81 8.92 13.21
N ALA A 476 30.92 8.86 12.49
CA ALA A 476 31.12 9.57 11.24
C ALA A 476 31.08 8.60 10.05
N PHE A 477 30.38 8.98 8.99
CA PHE A 477 30.22 8.21 7.76
C PHE A 477 30.53 9.10 6.56
N LYS A 478 31.26 8.57 5.59
CA LYS A 478 31.47 9.26 4.32
C LYS A 478 30.18 9.26 3.52
N LEU A 479 29.86 10.39 2.90
CA LEU A 479 28.80 10.49 1.91
C LEU A 479 29.39 10.38 0.50
N GLU A 480 28.83 9.49 -0.32
CA GLU A 480 29.26 9.34 -1.71
C GLU A 480 28.44 10.27 -2.61
N GLN A 481 29.14 11.00 -3.48
CA GLN A 481 28.50 11.90 -4.44
C GLN A 481 27.87 11.09 -5.57
N ILE A 482 26.55 10.98 -5.59
CA ILE A 482 25.79 10.22 -6.58
C ILE A 482 25.29 11.06 -7.76
N GLN A 483 25.16 12.36 -7.58
CA GLN A 483 24.90 13.38 -8.60
C GLN A 483 25.72 14.63 -8.28
N PRO A 484 25.85 15.57 -9.21
CA PRO A 484 26.70 16.75 -9.00
C PRO A 484 26.46 17.51 -7.70
N ASN A 485 25.23 17.61 -7.26
CA ASN A 485 24.83 18.30 -6.03
C ASN A 485 24.16 17.37 -4.99
N VAL A 486 24.24 16.04 -5.17
CA VAL A 486 23.60 15.08 -4.27
C VAL A 486 24.61 14.08 -3.73
N PHE A 487 24.66 13.99 -2.42
CA PHE A 487 25.47 13.05 -1.65
C PHE A 487 24.58 12.08 -0.92
N LEU A 488 24.98 10.81 -0.85
CA LEU A 488 24.21 9.74 -0.22
C LEU A 488 25.09 8.95 0.73
N SER A 489 24.56 8.61 1.91
CA SER A 489 25.22 7.66 2.82
C SER A 489 25.15 6.23 2.26
N GLU A 490 26.02 5.35 2.75
CA GLU A 490 25.72 3.93 2.70
C GLU A 490 24.42 3.64 3.47
N LYS A 491 23.85 2.44 3.29
CA LYS A 491 22.70 2.00 4.07
C LYS A 491 23.10 1.79 5.51
N LEU A 492 22.63 2.64 6.41
CA LEU A 492 22.88 2.54 7.84
C LEU A 492 21.82 1.69 8.53
N SER A 493 22.24 0.71 9.33
CA SER A 493 21.28 -0.09 10.08
C SER A 493 20.56 0.75 11.14
N HIS A 494 19.31 0.41 11.46
CA HIS A 494 18.55 1.10 12.52
C HIS A 494 19.27 1.06 13.87
N HIS A 495 20.13 0.06 14.11
CA HIS A 495 20.94 -0.01 15.34
C HIS A 495 21.94 1.13 15.46
N VAL A 496 22.55 1.55 14.35
CA VAL A 496 23.51 2.67 14.32
C VAL A 496 22.81 4.01 14.57
N VAL A 497 21.59 4.15 14.09
CA VAL A 497 20.84 5.42 14.11
C VAL A 497 20.03 5.62 15.40
N LYS A 498 19.74 4.56 16.15
CA LYS A 498 18.95 4.64 17.39
C LYS A 498 19.57 5.63 18.39
N ASN A 499 18.73 6.38 19.08
CA ASN A 499 19.12 7.35 20.12
C ASN A 499 19.98 8.53 19.63
N ILE A 500 20.00 8.81 18.33
CA ILE A 500 20.67 9.99 17.78
C ILE A 500 19.78 11.22 18.01
N LYS A 501 20.41 12.33 18.37
CA LYS A 501 19.77 13.64 18.58
C LYS A 501 20.16 14.66 17.52
N TYR A 502 21.37 14.52 16.97
CA TYR A 502 21.93 15.48 16.00
C TYR A 502 22.46 14.75 14.78
N VAL A 503 22.22 15.35 13.63
CA VAL A 503 22.82 14.96 12.36
C VAL A 503 23.62 16.15 11.87
N ASP A 504 24.96 16.05 11.92
CA ASP A 504 25.88 17.06 11.42
C ASP A 504 26.32 16.69 10.01
N ILE A 505 26.23 17.62 9.07
CA ILE A 505 26.77 17.51 7.72
C ILE A 505 28.03 18.36 7.67
N GLU A 506 29.17 17.72 7.38
CA GLU A 506 30.47 18.38 7.21
C GLU A 506 30.85 18.35 5.74
N LEU A 507 31.08 19.52 5.15
CA LEU A 507 31.56 19.68 3.80
C LEU A 507 32.98 20.28 3.86
N SER A 508 33.94 19.66 3.17
CA SER A 508 35.32 20.13 3.12
C SER A 508 35.87 20.12 1.68
N HIS A 509 36.50 21.20 1.30
CA HIS A 509 37.25 21.37 0.06
C HIS A 509 38.39 22.37 0.34
N LYS A 510 39.33 22.56 -0.58
CA LYS A 510 40.50 23.47 -0.41
C LYS A 510 40.14 24.82 0.22
N ASP A 511 39.03 25.41 -0.21
CA ASP A 511 38.59 26.75 0.20
C ASP A 511 37.24 26.73 0.95
N LEU A 512 36.72 25.57 1.28
CA LEU A 512 35.44 25.39 1.97
C LEU A 512 35.57 24.43 3.14
N SER A 513 35.24 24.92 4.32
CA SER A 513 34.93 24.05 5.47
C SER A 513 33.65 24.56 6.08
N ARG A 514 32.60 23.74 6.04
CA ARG A 514 31.27 24.08 6.55
C ARG A 514 30.68 22.91 7.30
N GLN A 515 30.14 23.21 8.46
CA GLN A 515 29.34 22.27 9.24
C GLN A 515 27.92 22.81 9.38
N THR A 516 26.93 21.97 9.11
CA THR A 516 25.49 22.28 9.30
C THR A 516 24.89 21.21 10.18
N ARG A 517 24.17 21.62 11.22
CA ARG A 517 23.54 20.72 12.18
C ARG A 517 22.03 20.67 12.00
N PHE A 518 21.51 19.45 11.97
CA PHE A 518 20.07 19.14 11.98
C PHE A 518 19.70 18.42 13.27
N HIS A 519 18.53 18.76 13.78
CA HIS A 519 18.01 18.16 15.01
C HIS A 519 17.05 17.05 14.67
N TYR A 520 17.30 15.84 15.21
CA TYR A 520 16.42 14.69 15.10
C TYR A 520 16.41 13.90 16.40
N LEU A 521 15.21 13.55 16.87
CA LEU A 521 15.04 12.68 18.03
C LEU A 521 14.66 11.26 17.57
N PHE A 522 15.63 10.50 17.11
CA PHE A 522 15.40 9.12 16.69
C PHE A 522 15.10 8.22 17.88
N THR A 523 13.90 7.66 17.91
CA THR A 523 13.45 6.76 18.97
C THR A 523 13.44 5.33 18.46
N PRO A 524 14.18 4.40 19.08
CA PRO A 524 14.16 2.99 18.69
C PRO A 524 12.81 2.36 19.03
N VAL A 525 12.31 1.53 18.13
CA VAL A 525 11.11 0.72 18.31
C VAL A 525 11.43 -0.77 18.14
N ILE A 526 10.92 -1.57 19.07
CA ILE A 526 11.10 -3.02 19.11
C ILE A 526 9.71 -3.66 19.14
N PRO A 527 9.41 -4.68 18.31
CA PRO A 527 8.05 -5.25 18.18
C PRO A 527 7.43 -5.75 19.49
N GLY A 528 8.22 -6.17 20.46
CA GLY A 528 7.77 -6.68 21.76
C GLY A 528 7.71 -5.66 22.89
N SER A 529 8.09 -4.38 22.64
CA SER A 529 8.26 -3.37 23.68
C SER A 529 7.45 -2.10 23.37
N GLU A 530 7.19 -1.32 24.42
CA GLU A 530 6.67 0.04 24.29
C GLU A 530 7.82 1.02 24.04
N SER A 531 7.56 2.04 23.23
CA SER A 531 8.45 3.19 23.02
C SER A 531 7.62 4.46 22.84
N VAL A 532 8.20 5.62 23.17
CA VAL A 532 7.54 6.92 22.94
C VAL A 532 8.51 7.86 22.26
N ALA A 533 8.15 8.30 21.06
CA ALA A 533 8.83 9.37 20.34
C ALA A 533 8.12 10.70 20.57
N PHE A 534 8.88 11.79 20.57
CA PHE A 534 8.38 13.15 20.69
C PHE A 534 8.87 14.00 19.52
N SER A 535 8.04 14.97 19.11
CA SER A 535 8.51 16.07 18.26
C SER A 535 9.55 16.93 18.99
N ASN A 536 10.35 17.71 18.25
CA ASN A 536 11.37 18.58 18.84
C ASN A 536 10.78 19.58 19.85
N ASN A 537 9.58 20.13 19.57
CA ASN A 537 8.86 21.01 20.48
C ASN A 537 8.10 20.27 21.59
N ARG A 538 8.10 18.93 21.63
CA ARG A 538 7.41 18.06 22.58
C ARG A 538 5.88 18.19 22.63
N ASN A 539 5.27 18.83 21.63
CA ASN A 539 3.83 18.97 21.55
C ASN A 539 3.14 17.78 20.85
N CYS A 540 3.88 17.01 20.06
CA CYS A 540 3.41 15.77 19.47
C CYS A 540 4.18 14.56 19.99
N SER A 541 3.48 13.45 20.19
CA SER A 541 4.06 12.18 20.62
C SER A 541 3.48 10.99 19.86
N VAL A 542 4.30 9.97 19.67
CA VAL A 542 3.90 8.65 19.12
C VAL A 542 4.32 7.58 20.11
N LYS A 543 3.35 6.88 20.67
CA LYS A 543 3.57 5.72 21.54
C LYS A 543 3.34 4.44 20.74
N SER A 544 4.36 3.61 20.64
CA SER A 544 4.23 2.24 20.14
C SER A 544 3.85 1.28 21.27
N LEU A 545 3.03 0.29 20.94
CA LEU A 545 2.62 -0.80 21.81
C LEU A 545 3.29 -2.12 21.38
N PRO A 546 3.39 -3.13 22.24
CA PRO A 546 3.80 -4.46 21.82
C PRO A 546 2.95 -4.94 20.64
N GLY A 547 3.58 -5.24 19.51
CA GLY A 547 2.89 -5.65 18.29
C GLY A 547 2.58 -4.55 17.28
N SER A 548 2.89 -3.28 17.54
CA SER A 548 2.72 -2.18 16.58
C SER A 548 3.58 -2.33 15.32
N PHE A 549 4.76 -2.94 15.43
CA PHE A 549 5.73 -3.06 14.34
C PHE A 549 6.03 -4.52 13.97
N TYR A 550 6.41 -4.76 12.72
CA TYR A 550 6.86 -6.06 12.22
C TYR A 550 8.30 -6.39 12.64
N GLN A 551 9.18 -5.38 12.68
CA GLN A 551 10.61 -5.50 12.92
C GLN A 551 11.14 -4.30 13.71
N ASN A 552 12.39 -4.41 14.15
CA ASN A 552 13.10 -3.28 14.78
C ASN A 552 13.24 -2.14 13.76
N SER A 553 13.01 -0.92 14.21
CA SER A 553 13.16 0.30 13.40
C SER A 553 13.50 1.48 14.31
N VAL A 554 13.53 2.67 13.75
CA VAL A 554 13.51 3.94 14.47
C VAL A 554 12.38 4.80 13.97
N ILE A 555 11.80 5.62 14.83
CA ILE A 555 10.77 6.58 14.49
C ILE A 555 11.16 7.97 14.99
N TRP A 556 10.66 9.01 14.32
CA TRP A 556 10.79 10.41 14.72
C TRP A 556 9.59 11.21 14.20
N ILE A 557 9.50 12.48 14.56
CA ILE A 557 8.38 13.35 14.20
C ILE A 557 8.95 14.67 13.66
N ASP A 558 8.62 15.01 12.43
CA ASP A 558 8.97 16.27 11.79
C ASP A 558 7.78 17.23 11.82
N GLU A 559 8.04 18.53 12.00
CA GLU A 559 7.06 19.58 11.70
C GLU A 559 7.16 19.91 10.21
N VAL A 560 6.03 19.90 9.51
CA VAL A 560 5.96 20.11 8.06
C VAL A 560 4.84 21.08 7.70
N GLU A 561 4.95 21.69 6.54
CA GLU A 561 3.89 22.49 5.94
C GLU A 561 3.15 21.66 4.90
N ILE A 562 1.82 21.52 5.03
CA ILE A 562 0.95 20.90 4.04
C ILE A 562 -0.12 21.92 3.66
N SER A 563 -0.09 22.38 2.44
CA SER A 563 -1.00 23.39 1.88
C SER A 563 -2.38 22.82 1.49
N ALA A 564 -2.83 21.73 2.12
CA ALA A 564 -4.16 21.19 1.85
C ALA A 564 -5.23 21.96 2.62
N PRO A 565 -6.20 22.59 1.92
CA PRO A 565 -7.23 23.36 2.57
C PRO A 565 -8.13 22.50 3.43
N VAL A 566 -8.48 22.98 4.61
CA VAL A 566 -9.54 22.39 5.43
C VAL A 566 -10.84 23.09 5.05
N LYS A 567 -11.74 22.34 4.44
CA LYS A 567 -13.07 22.88 4.13
C LYS A 567 -13.90 22.85 5.40
N ASN A 568 -14.39 24.04 5.82
CA ASN A 568 -15.26 24.22 6.98
C ASN A 568 -14.64 23.79 8.32
N GLY A 569 -13.35 24.03 8.51
CA GLY A 569 -12.62 23.77 9.75
C GLY A 569 -11.35 24.60 9.83
N PHE A 570 -10.66 24.54 10.97
CA PHE A 570 -9.45 25.31 11.22
C PHE A 570 -8.36 24.43 11.79
N HIS A 571 -7.13 24.57 11.27
CA HIS A 571 -5.96 24.01 11.92
C HIS A 571 -5.66 24.72 13.22
N LEU A 572 -5.56 23.97 14.31
CA LEU A 572 -5.29 24.49 15.66
C LEU A 572 -3.98 23.94 16.25
N SER A 573 -3.16 23.32 15.43
CA SER A 573 -1.79 22.91 15.76
C SER A 573 -0.92 22.92 14.50
N PRO A 574 0.42 22.91 14.64
CA PRO A 574 1.30 22.54 13.55
C PRO A 574 0.93 21.17 12.94
N VAL A 575 1.37 20.93 11.71
CA VAL A 575 1.27 19.62 11.09
C VAL A 575 2.50 18.81 11.45
N TYR A 576 2.29 17.62 12.00
CA TYR A 576 3.34 16.71 12.42
C TYR A 576 3.38 15.50 11.47
N GLN A 577 4.46 15.34 10.70
CA GLN A 577 4.69 14.16 9.89
C GLN A 577 5.32 13.07 10.76
N LEU A 578 4.62 11.96 10.92
CA LEU A 578 5.17 10.78 11.57
C LEU A 578 6.14 10.09 10.62
N GLN A 579 7.33 9.80 11.10
CA GLN A 579 8.40 9.25 10.28
C GLN A 579 8.91 7.91 10.83
N PRO A 580 9.34 6.99 9.95
CA PRO A 580 9.27 7.06 8.49
C PRO A 580 7.83 6.93 7.98
N PHE A 581 7.37 7.82 7.12
CA PHE A 581 5.99 7.80 6.59
C PHE A 581 5.67 6.55 5.77
N ASP A 582 6.68 5.88 5.25
CA ASP A 582 6.64 4.67 4.46
C ASP A 582 6.87 3.38 5.26
N LEU A 583 6.87 3.46 6.61
CA LEU A 583 6.99 2.31 7.49
C LEU A 583 5.64 1.59 7.64
N ALA A 584 5.61 0.31 7.30
CA ALA A 584 4.42 -0.52 7.49
C ALA A 584 4.20 -0.87 8.98
N LEU A 585 3.03 -0.56 9.50
CA LEU A 585 2.61 -0.96 10.84
C LEU A 585 1.89 -2.31 10.81
N LYS A 586 2.19 -3.16 11.81
CA LYS A 586 1.52 -4.45 12.05
C LYS A 586 0.24 -4.30 12.86
N GLY A 587 0.23 -3.33 13.75
CA GLY A 587 -0.88 -2.92 14.60
C GLY A 587 -0.95 -1.40 14.66
N GLU A 588 -1.56 -0.88 15.70
CA GLU A 588 -1.74 0.55 15.91
C GLU A 588 -0.57 1.18 16.65
N VAL A 589 -0.36 2.48 16.43
CA VAL A 589 0.38 3.38 17.30
C VAL A 589 -0.59 4.38 17.92
N GLN A 590 -0.34 4.81 19.14
CA GLN A 590 -1.09 5.88 19.79
C GLN A 590 -0.38 7.20 19.55
N VAL A 591 -1.09 8.17 18.97
CA VAL A 591 -0.58 9.54 18.80
C VAL A 591 -1.19 10.45 19.85
N GLY A 592 -0.42 11.46 20.28
CA GLY A 592 -0.87 12.48 21.20
C GLY A 592 -0.43 13.86 20.74
N ILE A 593 -1.34 14.84 20.70
CA ILE A 593 -1.00 16.23 20.39
C ILE A 593 -1.49 17.10 21.57
N ARG A 594 -0.57 17.88 22.12
CA ARG A 594 -0.87 18.89 23.14
C ARG A 594 -1.40 20.14 22.47
N TYR A 595 -2.38 20.78 23.10
CA TYR A 595 -2.93 22.05 22.67
C TYR A 595 -2.85 23.09 23.80
N GLU A 596 -2.93 24.35 23.46
CA GLU A 596 -2.80 25.47 24.40
C GLU A 596 -4.07 25.65 25.25
N ARG A 597 -3.93 26.34 26.36
CA ARG A 597 -4.99 26.49 27.36
C ARG A 597 -6.21 27.25 26.83
N ASP A 598 -6.00 28.21 25.96
CA ASP A 598 -7.07 28.98 25.32
C ASP A 598 -7.99 28.09 24.46
N LEU A 599 -7.43 26.99 23.87
CA LEU A 599 -8.18 25.99 23.11
C LEU A 599 -8.94 24.99 24.00
N SER A 600 -8.73 25.00 25.33
CA SER A 600 -9.41 24.07 26.25
C SER A 600 -10.93 24.24 26.32
N GLU A 601 -11.42 25.47 26.04
CA GLU A 601 -12.85 25.80 25.98
C GLU A 601 -13.47 25.46 24.61
N HIS A 602 -12.67 25.24 23.58
CA HIS A 602 -13.18 24.87 22.28
C HIS A 602 -13.81 23.47 22.33
N THR A 603 -14.95 23.35 21.67
CA THR A 603 -15.62 22.06 21.43
C THR A 603 -15.17 21.48 20.09
N ASN A 604 -15.44 20.19 19.88
CA ASN A 604 -15.29 19.53 18.57
C ASN A 604 -13.87 19.55 18.00
N LEU A 605 -12.89 19.36 18.91
CA LEU A 605 -11.48 19.21 18.55
C LEU A 605 -11.16 17.75 18.24
N GLY A 606 -10.52 17.49 17.10
CA GLY A 606 -10.09 16.15 16.72
C GLY A 606 -8.69 16.11 16.14
N ILE A 607 -8.06 14.94 16.22
CA ILE A 607 -6.86 14.63 15.45
C ILE A 607 -7.29 14.18 14.06
N TYR A 608 -6.69 14.77 13.04
CA TYR A 608 -6.90 14.42 11.66
C TYR A 608 -5.58 14.00 11.02
N TYR A 609 -5.61 12.99 10.15
CA TYR A 609 -4.47 12.58 9.36
C TYR A 609 -4.66 12.96 7.89
N TYR A 610 -3.55 13.23 7.20
CA TYR A 610 -3.56 13.61 5.79
C TYR A 610 -3.52 12.39 4.89
N GLU A 611 -4.44 12.30 3.93
CA GLU A 611 -4.47 11.27 2.87
C GLU A 611 -3.95 11.87 1.55
N PRO A 612 -2.65 11.68 1.20
CA PRO A 612 -2.02 12.39 0.08
C PRO A 612 -2.66 12.14 -1.28
N LYS A 613 -3.12 10.90 -1.54
CA LYS A 613 -3.76 10.53 -2.81
C LYS A 613 -5.09 11.25 -3.08
N LYS A 614 -5.77 11.68 -2.03
CA LYS A 614 -7.06 12.37 -2.10
C LYS A 614 -6.95 13.84 -1.73
N GLU A 615 -5.76 14.27 -1.31
CA GLU A 615 -5.48 15.63 -0.83
C GLU A 615 -6.49 16.08 0.25
N LYS A 616 -6.77 15.17 1.20
CA LYS A 616 -7.82 15.38 2.23
C LYS A 616 -7.34 15.00 3.61
N TRP A 617 -7.85 15.76 4.58
CA TRP A 617 -7.78 15.43 5.99
C TRP A 617 -8.88 14.44 6.36
N ARG A 618 -8.53 13.45 7.18
CA ARG A 618 -9.43 12.41 7.68
C ARG A 618 -9.40 12.37 9.19
N TYR A 619 -10.56 12.32 9.79
CA TYR A 619 -10.70 12.20 11.24
C TYR A 619 -10.16 10.85 11.75
N ALA A 620 -9.29 10.93 12.77
CA ALA A 620 -8.91 9.80 13.59
C ALA A 620 -9.74 9.82 14.89
N THR A 621 -10.34 8.68 15.25
CA THR A 621 -11.18 8.60 16.46
C THR A 621 -10.41 9.11 17.68
N THR A 622 -10.78 10.29 18.16
CA THR A 622 -10.02 11.09 19.13
C THR A 622 -10.62 11.02 20.52
N LYS A 623 -9.75 10.91 21.52
CA LYS A 623 -10.09 11.09 22.94
C LYS A 623 -9.47 12.41 23.43
N ASN A 624 -10.26 13.26 24.05
CA ASN A 624 -9.81 14.53 24.61
C ASN A 624 -9.63 14.43 26.13
N ASN A 625 -8.40 14.54 26.59
CA ASN A 625 -8.10 14.72 28.01
C ASN A 625 -7.91 16.21 28.32
N ARG A 626 -9.02 16.91 28.62
CA ARG A 626 -9.02 18.35 28.90
C ARG A 626 -8.14 18.73 30.09
N LYS A 627 -8.02 17.88 31.11
CA LYS A 627 -7.17 18.16 32.28
C LYS A 627 -5.68 18.25 31.93
N LYS A 628 -5.24 17.41 30.98
CA LYS A 628 -3.84 17.37 30.49
C LYS A 628 -3.65 18.21 29.23
N MET A 629 -4.71 18.77 28.65
CA MET A 629 -4.71 19.49 27.37
C MET A 629 -4.06 18.67 26.24
N ILE A 630 -4.47 17.40 26.12
CA ILE A 630 -3.94 16.48 25.13
C ILE A 630 -5.08 15.73 24.41
N LEU A 631 -5.03 15.75 23.08
CA LEU A 631 -5.83 14.87 22.26
C LEU A 631 -5.02 13.60 21.96
N THR A 632 -5.68 12.44 21.95
CA THR A 632 -5.06 11.16 21.61
C THR A 632 -5.89 10.39 20.61
N ALA A 633 -5.24 9.68 19.68
CA ALA A 633 -5.88 8.81 18.71
C ALA A 633 -5.02 7.57 18.45
N SER A 634 -5.62 6.50 17.90
CA SER A 634 -4.91 5.33 17.37
C SER A 634 -4.82 5.40 15.86
N LEU A 635 -3.65 5.09 15.28
CA LEU A 635 -3.39 5.09 13.85
C LEU A 635 -2.72 3.78 13.41
N GLU A 636 -3.11 3.26 12.24
CA GLU A 636 -2.51 2.08 11.59
C GLU A 636 -1.48 2.45 10.49
N HIS A 637 -1.08 3.72 10.44
CA HIS A 637 -0.17 4.30 9.45
C HIS A 637 0.62 5.46 10.06
N MET A 638 1.68 5.89 9.38
CA MET A 638 2.59 6.97 9.80
C MET A 638 2.36 8.25 8.97
N ASP A 639 1.12 8.59 8.68
CA ASP A 639 0.79 9.80 7.91
C ASP A 639 0.89 11.07 8.77
N ALA A 640 0.88 12.23 8.10
CA ALA A 640 0.92 13.52 8.78
C ALA A 640 -0.37 13.76 9.56
N ILE A 641 -0.26 14.37 10.75
CA ILE A 641 -1.37 14.62 11.66
C ILE A 641 -1.41 16.07 12.15
N THR A 642 -2.59 16.54 12.48
CA THR A 642 -2.82 17.87 13.06
C THR A 642 -4.10 17.88 13.89
N ILE A 643 -4.31 18.92 14.69
CA ILE A 643 -5.61 19.21 15.34
C ILE A 643 -6.45 20.06 14.40
N ILE A 644 -7.69 19.63 14.15
CA ILE A 644 -8.69 20.43 13.44
C ILE A 644 -9.94 20.54 14.31
N GLN A 645 -10.56 21.71 14.30
CA GLN A 645 -11.89 21.93 14.86
C GLN A 645 -12.94 21.75 13.78
N ASP A 646 -13.97 20.94 14.06
CA ASP A 646 -15.10 20.70 13.18
C ASP A 646 -16.40 21.20 13.81
N LEU A 647 -16.95 22.26 13.27
CA LEU A 647 -18.19 22.88 13.74
C LEU A 647 -19.39 22.66 12.81
N ASP A 648 -19.16 21.99 11.67
CA ASP A 648 -20.19 21.81 10.66
C ASP A 648 -21.05 20.58 10.95
N PRO A 649 -22.39 20.73 11.02
CA PRO A 649 -23.26 19.58 11.15
C PRO A 649 -23.40 18.82 9.81
N PRO A 650 -23.72 17.51 9.84
CA PRO A 650 -23.94 16.71 8.63
C PRO A 650 -25.01 17.30 7.73
N SER A 651 -24.82 17.27 6.43
CA SER A 651 -25.82 17.67 5.45
C SER A 651 -26.82 16.55 5.19
N ILE A 652 -28.11 16.89 5.03
CA ILE A 652 -29.20 15.97 4.69
C ILE A 652 -29.77 16.37 3.31
N SER A 653 -29.80 15.42 2.37
CA SER A 653 -30.26 15.68 1.00
C SER A 653 -31.05 14.50 0.41
N LYS A 654 -31.71 14.73 -0.73
CA LYS A 654 -32.40 13.70 -1.55
C LYS A 654 -33.26 12.73 -0.73
N PHE A 655 -34.20 13.29 0.02
CA PHE A 655 -35.12 12.49 0.84
C PHE A 655 -36.17 11.79 -0.04
N PHE A 656 -36.45 10.51 0.24
CA PHE A 656 -37.55 9.76 -0.35
C PHE A 656 -38.32 9.00 0.75
N PRO A 657 -39.64 9.14 0.87
CA PRO A 657 -40.53 10.05 0.16
C PRO A 657 -40.16 11.52 0.32
N GLY A 658 -40.39 12.35 -0.71
CA GLY A 658 -40.12 13.79 -0.65
C GLY A 658 -41.17 14.56 0.16
N ASN A 659 -40.78 15.72 0.71
CA ASN A 659 -41.68 16.56 1.48
C ASN A 659 -42.86 17.09 0.63
N GLY A 660 -44.09 16.96 1.13
CA GLY A 660 -45.32 17.31 0.43
C GLY A 660 -45.71 16.32 -0.67
N GLY A 661 -44.95 15.22 -0.83
CA GLY A 661 -45.20 14.24 -1.89
C GLY A 661 -46.51 13.47 -1.71
N ARG A 662 -47.14 13.08 -2.83
CA ARG A 662 -48.33 12.24 -2.87
C ARG A 662 -48.01 11.00 -3.69
N TYR A 663 -48.23 9.81 -3.16
CA TYR A 663 -47.77 8.55 -3.74
C TYR A 663 -48.83 7.49 -3.73
N ASN A 664 -48.83 6.61 -4.73
CA ASN A 664 -49.58 5.35 -4.67
C ASN A 664 -48.94 4.43 -3.60
N LYS A 665 -49.72 3.63 -2.93
CA LYS A 665 -49.24 2.66 -1.93
C LYS A 665 -48.16 1.72 -2.47
N GLU A 666 -48.18 1.43 -3.78
CA GLU A 666 -47.26 0.53 -4.47
C GLU A 666 -45.88 1.18 -4.73
N ASP A 667 -45.84 2.51 -4.81
CA ASP A 667 -44.63 3.29 -5.06
C ASP A 667 -43.79 3.49 -3.81
N ILE A 668 -44.37 3.29 -2.61
CA ILE A 668 -43.68 3.47 -1.32
C ILE A 668 -43.34 2.13 -0.71
N ASN A 669 -42.17 1.63 -1.03
CA ASN A 669 -41.62 0.39 -0.44
C ASN A 669 -40.39 0.63 0.46
N LYS A 670 -39.87 1.88 0.50
CA LYS A 670 -38.70 2.24 1.30
C LYS A 670 -38.69 3.71 1.70
N ILE A 671 -37.91 4.01 2.75
CA ILE A 671 -37.46 5.34 3.11
C ILE A 671 -35.97 5.42 2.77
N ALA A 672 -35.53 6.51 2.15
CA ALA A 672 -34.12 6.72 1.83
C ALA A 672 -33.74 8.20 1.95
N VAL A 673 -32.53 8.46 2.44
CA VAL A 673 -31.97 9.80 2.58
C VAL A 673 -30.46 9.75 2.38
N TYR A 674 -29.90 10.78 1.75
CA TYR A 674 -28.46 10.95 1.61
C TYR A 674 -27.95 11.91 2.67
N VAL A 675 -26.89 11.49 3.34
CA VAL A 675 -26.24 12.22 4.42
C VAL A 675 -24.75 12.33 4.14
N ASP A 676 -24.19 13.51 4.33
CA ASP A 676 -22.77 13.75 4.11
C ASP A 676 -22.18 14.64 5.18
N ASP A 677 -21.03 14.28 5.66
CA ASP A 677 -20.15 15.12 6.45
C ASP A 677 -18.75 15.09 5.83
N SER A 678 -18.20 16.28 5.58
CA SER A 678 -16.97 16.41 4.77
C SER A 678 -15.69 16.30 5.58
N LEU A 679 -15.77 16.47 6.91
CA LEU A 679 -14.62 16.62 7.79
C LEU A 679 -14.50 15.46 8.78
N SER A 680 -15.30 15.42 9.86
CA SER A 680 -15.23 14.30 10.81
C SER A 680 -15.90 13.04 10.30
N GLY A 681 -16.86 13.17 9.39
CA GLY A 681 -17.62 12.07 8.82
C GLY A 681 -18.67 11.50 9.78
N ILE A 682 -19.56 10.68 9.24
CA ILE A 682 -20.62 10.02 10.00
C ILE A 682 -20.16 8.63 10.42
N GLU A 683 -20.23 8.31 11.70
CA GLU A 683 -19.90 6.99 12.19
C GLU A 683 -21.01 5.97 11.84
N ALA A 684 -20.61 4.80 11.40
CA ALA A 684 -21.53 3.71 11.04
C ALA A 684 -21.98 2.94 12.30
N LYS A 685 -22.80 3.59 13.12
CA LYS A 685 -23.38 3.03 14.36
C LYS A 685 -24.82 3.48 14.56
N GLU A 686 -25.57 2.78 15.40
CA GLU A 686 -26.99 3.07 15.68
C GLU A 686 -27.20 4.49 16.18
N THR A 687 -26.35 4.95 17.10
CA THR A 687 -26.50 6.27 17.76
C THR A 687 -26.29 7.45 16.82
N SER A 688 -25.75 7.22 15.61
CA SER A 688 -25.59 8.26 14.60
C SER A 688 -26.89 8.60 13.86
N PHE A 689 -27.93 7.74 13.97
CA PHE A 689 -29.17 7.91 13.22
C PHE A 689 -30.40 7.73 14.12
N ASP A 690 -31.35 8.65 14.08
CA ASP A 690 -32.69 8.46 14.64
C ASP A 690 -33.69 8.66 13.50
N LEU A 691 -34.32 7.57 13.05
CA LEU A 691 -35.31 7.54 11.99
C LEU A 691 -36.65 7.05 12.56
N LYS A 692 -37.70 7.86 12.39
CA LYS A 692 -39.07 7.49 12.78
C LYS A 692 -40.03 7.69 11.63
N LEU A 693 -40.98 6.75 11.50
CA LEU A 693 -42.18 6.91 10.68
C LEU A 693 -43.37 7.08 11.61
N ASN A 694 -43.99 8.25 11.59
CA ASN A 694 -44.84 8.74 12.66
C ASN A 694 -44.09 8.63 14.01
N ASP A 695 -44.59 7.85 14.99
CA ASP A 695 -43.95 7.63 16.28
C ASP A 695 -43.14 6.29 16.33
N THR A 696 -43.15 5.53 15.25
CA THR A 696 -42.46 4.22 15.20
C THR A 696 -41.00 4.40 14.89
N VAL A 697 -40.11 3.94 15.78
CA VAL A 697 -38.66 3.90 15.57
C VAL A 697 -38.32 2.83 14.54
N LEU A 698 -37.48 3.22 13.57
CA LEU A 698 -36.98 2.34 12.51
C LEU A 698 -35.47 2.18 12.66
N TYR A 699 -34.94 1.00 12.34
CA TYR A 699 -33.49 0.68 12.39
C TYR A 699 -32.94 0.62 10.97
N PRO A 700 -32.51 1.77 10.39
CA PRO A 700 -32.13 1.85 8.99
C PRO A 700 -30.78 1.23 8.73
N ALA A 701 -30.57 0.75 7.49
CA ALA A 701 -29.26 0.47 6.96
C ALA A 701 -28.53 1.78 6.63
N TYR A 702 -27.25 1.86 6.90
CA TYR A 702 -26.36 2.92 6.41
C TYR A 702 -25.30 2.33 5.47
N GLN A 703 -25.12 2.96 4.33
CA GLN A 703 -24.09 2.62 3.35
C GLN A 703 -23.05 3.75 3.34
N PRO A 704 -21.92 3.62 4.05
CA PRO A 704 -20.96 4.71 4.24
C PRO A 704 -20.39 5.25 2.92
N ILE A 705 -20.08 4.37 1.97
CA ILE A 705 -19.50 4.74 0.67
C ILE A 705 -20.51 5.52 -0.19
N LYS A 706 -21.79 5.13 -0.16
CA LYS A 706 -22.87 5.84 -0.90
C LYS A 706 -23.43 7.00 -0.10
N LYS A 707 -23.03 7.15 1.16
CA LYS A 707 -23.55 8.18 2.07
C LYS A 707 -25.08 8.14 2.18
N LYS A 708 -25.64 6.92 2.18
CA LYS A 708 -27.09 6.68 2.08
C LYS A 708 -27.58 5.91 3.29
N VAL A 709 -28.59 6.46 3.96
CA VAL A 709 -29.41 5.80 4.98
C VAL A 709 -30.68 5.30 4.30
N SER A 710 -31.10 4.06 4.57
CA SER A 710 -32.32 3.51 3.96
C SER A 710 -32.98 2.45 4.85
N TYR A 711 -34.30 2.39 4.77
CA TYR A 711 -35.12 1.40 5.46
C TYR A 711 -36.18 0.86 4.46
N ASN A 712 -36.17 -0.45 4.21
CA ASN A 712 -37.21 -1.10 3.42
C ASN A 712 -38.42 -1.36 4.30
N LEU A 713 -39.60 -0.91 3.87
CA LEU A 713 -40.86 -1.09 4.61
C LEU A 713 -41.31 -2.55 4.57
N ASP A 714 -41.73 -3.11 5.72
CA ASP A 714 -42.12 -4.51 5.83
C ASP A 714 -43.50 -4.77 5.18
N ASN A 715 -44.37 -3.76 5.17
CA ASN A 715 -45.69 -3.81 4.60
C ASN A 715 -45.99 -2.54 3.81
N GLN A 716 -46.89 -2.63 2.83
CA GLN A 716 -47.42 -1.44 2.16
C GLN A 716 -48.08 -0.51 3.16
N LEU A 717 -47.83 0.78 3.04
CA LEU A 717 -48.49 1.79 3.84
C LEU A 717 -49.97 1.89 3.46
N LYS A 718 -50.82 2.03 4.46
CA LYS A 718 -52.23 2.30 4.24
C LYS A 718 -52.44 3.71 3.70
N ARG A 719 -53.61 3.98 3.07
CA ARG A 719 -54.00 5.32 2.70
C ARG A 719 -54.01 6.22 3.94
N GLY A 720 -53.37 7.39 3.81
CA GLY A 720 -53.25 8.35 4.95
C GLY A 720 -52.08 9.31 4.84
N SER A 721 -51.96 10.18 5.82
CA SER A 721 -50.84 11.11 5.96
C SER A 721 -49.77 10.52 6.89
N TYR A 722 -48.52 10.76 6.55
CA TYR A 722 -47.36 10.22 7.26
C TYR A 722 -46.33 11.31 7.52
N THR A 723 -45.63 11.14 8.63
CA THR A 723 -44.52 12.02 9.03
C THR A 723 -43.26 11.15 9.16
N ILE A 724 -42.17 11.58 8.55
CA ILE A 724 -40.83 11.02 8.79
C ILE A 724 -40.02 12.03 9.57
N SER A 725 -39.52 11.63 10.73
CA SER A 725 -38.54 12.39 11.50
C SER A 725 -37.19 11.71 11.35
N PHE A 726 -36.18 12.48 10.97
CA PHE A 726 -34.82 11.97 10.79
C PHE A 726 -33.80 12.90 11.41
N LYS A 727 -32.90 12.35 12.24
CA LYS A 727 -31.75 13.02 12.81
C LYS A 727 -30.49 12.27 12.47
N VAL A 728 -29.40 13.00 12.26
CA VAL A 728 -28.06 12.43 12.02
C VAL A 728 -27.02 13.21 12.75
N LYS A 729 -26.03 12.50 13.30
CA LYS A 729 -24.85 13.06 13.98
C LYS A 729 -23.57 12.65 13.27
N ASP A 730 -22.62 13.58 13.21
CA ASP A 730 -21.24 13.27 12.84
C ASP A 730 -20.45 12.70 14.02
N ARG A 731 -19.14 12.47 13.83
CA ARG A 731 -18.26 11.95 14.89
C ARG A 731 -17.88 12.98 15.94
N MET A 732 -18.14 14.26 15.68
CA MET A 732 -17.96 15.37 16.64
C MET A 732 -19.24 15.73 17.38
N GLU A 733 -20.33 14.94 17.20
CA GLU A 733 -21.65 15.12 17.79
C GLU A 733 -22.39 16.36 17.26
N ASN A 734 -21.92 17.00 16.14
CA ASN A 734 -22.74 17.99 15.45
C ASN A 734 -23.97 17.31 14.86
N GLU A 735 -25.16 17.90 15.05
CA GLU A 735 -26.44 17.28 14.71
C GLU A 735 -27.18 18.04 13.62
N SER A 736 -27.75 17.31 12.67
CA SER A 736 -28.77 17.82 11.76
C SER A 736 -30.06 17.02 11.90
N ASN A 737 -31.18 17.70 11.73
CA ASN A 737 -32.51 17.09 11.76
C ASN A 737 -33.37 17.55 10.60
N ARG A 738 -34.32 16.67 10.20
CA ARG A 738 -35.32 17.00 9.17
C ARG A 738 -36.62 16.26 9.41
N ILE A 739 -37.75 16.96 9.21
CA ILE A 739 -39.10 16.41 9.25
C ILE A 739 -39.68 16.48 7.85
N ILE A 740 -40.26 15.38 7.38
CA ILE A 740 -40.88 15.21 6.05
C ILE A 740 -42.32 14.80 6.24
N TYR A 741 -43.24 15.45 5.52
CA TYR A 741 -44.66 15.12 5.46
C TYR A 741 -44.96 14.57 4.07
N PHE A 742 -45.74 13.48 3.98
CA PHE A 742 -46.21 12.92 2.71
C PHE A 742 -47.53 12.21 2.88
N SER A 743 -48.20 11.91 1.79
CA SER A 743 -49.47 11.17 1.80
C SER A 743 -49.46 9.99 0.85
N VAL A 744 -50.21 8.93 1.22
CA VAL A 744 -50.44 7.73 0.43
C VAL A 744 -51.93 7.64 0.08
N TYR A 745 -52.25 7.42 -1.24
CA TYR A 745 -53.61 7.33 -1.75
C TYR A 745 -53.93 6.03 -2.44
#